data_4e50f609f5bf7b749ce8ff2726b86c7e
#
_entry.id   4e50f609f5bf7b749ce8ff2726b86c7e
#
_cell.length_a   1.000
_cell.length_b   1.000
_cell.length_c   1.000
_cell.angle_alpha   90.00
_cell.angle_beta   90.00
_cell.angle_gamma   90.00
#
_symmetry.space_group_name_H-M   'P 1'
#
loop_
_entity.id
_entity.type
_entity.pdbx_description
1 polymer ?
#
loop_
_entity_poly.entity_id
_entity_poly.type
_entity_poly.pdbx_seq_one_letter_code
_entity_poly.pdbx_strand_id
1 'polypeptide(L)'
;MLLILGILFCRFAGIPVFGRPKIPESAQSVLESGTTASCSGEIVERNRKKKSVQYIIKDCRAEFRDDENQVCRIRIGYLKVTVLPEVTVLPEANFADDNKLAGTGLLTEEELKERDIGQLPVGSKVIFRGKLSEIDGPSNPGEFDSRKYYACRKIYYEMLNEKVMVTDPGGGLREHLAAFREGVSARQAKLMHPKQAGVLSAMLLGDRSMLSEESKERYRYGGVMHVLAISGLHISVLGMIFYELLFRVLLSGMPSHIRAGQAIAAAGAAAVTGIYCVFAGSPVSAVRAMIMFGLVLWAKILRRSYDVLCAVGISAILLLLTRPGYLFDAGFQLSYAAVGGAAVFYPALLGLVPKNYWHRGSRIKKIFEKILEAFLMWVAVMLCTIPVAAYAFSEIPVLPFATLLIVPAMGAVLILGIAGSTAGMLCSPAGWLLLIPVDLLLQLFERIALFVKTIPGSVWTVGKPERWQLMAYGFCLLLVWICLRHGMGRRAALVVAAAVLVLSLKWSPALSIAMLDVGQGDSLVISRGLGMWKPGGDPVYLVDGGSSSVKQPGKYRIIPYLKSRGVTRIRGIFVSHGDQDHLNGIEELLTEIVGQRIRIRVDALYLTPQMQNDAAGGHLIKLCRKAGIRIVFLKKGNTLQDGKLRIQVLHPDTEPENGSGTGGTDGRTAGASLGDTSRGASDGMTGGRNEDSMVLLLSFGDFDALLTGDLEGEGERKVLEETGHVEYLKVAHHGSRNSTSAAFLCKASPVVCMISAPEKSRYGHPAGETLTRIREAGAEYYVTRDCGTICLETKGRGSFRIRTFRREADMVR
;
A
#
# COMPACT_ATOMS: atom_id res chain seq x y z
N MET A 1 9.89 25.22 14.16
CA MET A 1 8.75 25.85 13.44
C MET A 1 9.22 26.51 12.14
N LEU A 2 10.19 27.42 12.15
CA LEU A 2 10.70 28.10 10.95
C LEU A 2 11.20 27.11 9.86
N LEU A 3 11.94 26.06 10.21
CA LEU A 3 12.40 25.05 9.26
C LEU A 3 11.23 24.31 8.59
N ILE A 4 10.22 23.92 9.38
CA ILE A 4 9.03 23.26 8.85
C ILE A 4 8.25 24.21 7.93
N LEU A 5 8.06 25.47 8.35
CA LEU A 5 7.43 26.49 7.53
C LEU A 5 8.22 26.75 6.24
N GLY A 6 9.54 26.79 6.32
CA GLY A 6 10.42 26.90 5.15
C GLY A 6 10.26 25.75 4.17
N ILE A 7 10.22 24.50 4.65
CA ILE A 7 10.01 23.32 3.80
C ILE A 7 8.60 23.35 3.17
N LEU A 8 7.58 23.73 3.94
CA LEU A 8 6.22 23.87 3.42
C LEU A 8 6.11 25.00 2.40
N PHE A 9 6.79 26.13 2.64
CA PHE A 9 6.86 27.25 1.71
C PHE A 9 7.54 26.84 0.41
N CYS A 10 8.71 26.18 0.46
CA CYS A 10 9.37 25.67 -0.73
C CYS A 10 8.45 24.77 -1.56
N ARG A 11 7.70 23.89 -0.88
CA ARG A 11 6.72 23.03 -1.58
C ARG A 11 5.57 23.82 -2.20
N PHE A 12 5.06 24.84 -1.50
CA PHE A 12 3.98 25.68 -2.00
C PHE A 12 4.43 26.53 -3.18
N ALA A 13 5.67 27.02 -3.13
CA ALA A 13 6.31 27.80 -4.19
C ALA A 13 6.80 26.95 -5.37
N GLY A 14 6.53 25.62 -5.40
CA GLY A 14 7.01 24.75 -6.46
C GLY A 14 8.50 24.44 -6.42
N ILE A 15 9.22 24.90 -5.39
CA ILE A 15 10.66 24.62 -5.24
C ILE A 15 10.82 23.15 -4.82
N PRO A 16 11.63 22.34 -5.55
CA PRO A 16 11.80 20.94 -5.25
C PRO A 16 12.44 20.76 -3.86
N VAL A 17 11.62 20.35 -2.89
CA VAL A 17 12.08 19.94 -1.54
C VAL A 17 12.93 18.67 -1.61
N PHE A 18 12.73 17.90 -2.67
CA PHE A 18 13.48 16.72 -3.02
C PHE A 18 14.49 17.12 -4.07
N GLY A 19 15.77 17.11 -3.74
CA GLY A 19 16.85 17.38 -4.70
C GLY A 19 16.94 16.22 -5.70
N ARG A 20 16.16 16.27 -6.78
CA ARG A 20 16.31 15.30 -7.88
C ARG A 20 17.70 15.45 -8.52
N PRO A 21 18.32 14.34 -8.96
CA PRO A 21 19.48 14.43 -9.84
C PRO A 21 19.13 15.28 -11.06
N LYS A 22 20.01 16.20 -11.43
CA LYS A 22 19.87 16.93 -12.70
C LYS A 22 20.15 15.95 -13.83
N ILE A 23 19.16 15.66 -14.63
CA ILE A 23 19.22 14.77 -15.78
C ILE A 23 19.03 15.63 -17.03
N PRO A 24 19.80 15.40 -18.11
CA PRO A 24 19.57 16.03 -19.40
C PRO A 24 18.13 15.73 -19.89
N GLU A 25 17.49 16.69 -20.57
CA GLU A 25 16.13 16.52 -21.08
C GLU A 25 16.01 15.34 -22.04
N SER A 26 17.03 15.12 -22.89
CA SER A 26 17.12 13.97 -23.81
C SER A 26 17.13 12.61 -23.10
N ALA A 27 17.63 12.55 -21.86
CA ALA A 27 17.68 11.34 -21.07
C ALA A 27 16.42 11.15 -20.21
N GLN A 28 15.61 12.17 -20.00
CA GLN A 28 14.44 12.12 -19.15
C GLN A 28 13.31 11.34 -19.81
N SER A 29 13.00 11.57 -21.09
CA SER A 29 12.01 10.84 -21.88
C SER A 29 12.28 9.34 -21.90
N VAL A 30 13.56 8.99 -22.10
CA VAL A 30 14.03 7.59 -22.15
C VAL A 30 13.87 6.89 -20.79
N LEU A 31 14.14 7.61 -19.69
CA LEU A 31 14.00 7.07 -18.34
C LEU A 31 12.53 6.93 -17.91
N GLU A 32 11.66 7.83 -18.35
CA GLU A 32 10.21 7.73 -18.12
C GLU A 32 9.63 6.52 -18.86
N SER A 33 10.06 6.26 -20.09
CA SER A 33 9.62 5.08 -20.87
C SER A 33 10.26 3.77 -20.41
N GLY A 34 11.36 3.85 -19.64
CA GLY A 34 12.17 2.72 -19.17
C GLY A 34 13.12 2.16 -20.23
N THR A 35 14.41 2.20 -19.94
CA THR A 35 15.49 1.78 -20.85
C THR A 35 16.37 0.71 -20.23
N THR A 36 17.04 -0.06 -21.07
CA THR A 36 18.09 -0.99 -20.62
C THR A 36 19.34 -0.19 -20.25
N ALA A 37 19.77 -0.32 -19.00
CA ALA A 37 20.91 0.40 -18.45
C ALA A 37 21.84 -0.52 -17.70
N SER A 38 23.13 -0.12 -17.62
CA SER A 38 24.11 -0.70 -16.70
C SER A 38 24.30 0.27 -15.53
N CYS A 39 24.08 -0.19 -14.31
CA CYS A 39 24.15 0.62 -13.11
C CYS A 39 25.19 0.08 -12.14
N SER A 40 26.25 0.84 -11.86
CA SER A 40 27.30 0.49 -10.91
C SER A 40 27.10 1.23 -9.58
N GLY A 41 27.37 0.57 -8.45
CA GLY A 41 27.28 1.18 -7.14
C GLY A 41 27.54 0.21 -5.99
N GLU A 42 27.40 0.66 -4.73
CA GLU A 42 27.58 -0.14 -3.52
C GLU A 42 26.24 -0.49 -2.88
N ILE A 43 26.03 -1.77 -2.55
CA ILE A 43 24.82 -2.24 -1.85
C ILE A 43 24.83 -1.70 -0.42
N VAL A 44 23.78 -0.98 -0.03
CA VAL A 44 23.60 -0.47 1.35
C VAL A 44 22.52 -1.17 2.12
N GLU A 45 21.54 -1.78 1.43
CA GLU A 45 20.42 -2.46 2.05
C GLU A 45 19.97 -3.65 1.21
N ARG A 46 19.66 -4.76 1.88
CA ARG A 46 19.13 -5.99 1.30
C ARG A 46 17.81 -6.34 1.97
N ASN A 47 16.74 -6.40 1.17
CA ASN A 47 15.40 -6.76 1.63
C ASN A 47 14.89 -8.00 0.90
N ARG A 48 14.85 -9.14 1.58
CA ARG A 48 14.31 -10.37 1.01
C ARG A 48 12.79 -10.34 1.00
N LYS A 49 12.20 -10.71 -0.12
CA LYS A 49 10.77 -10.97 -0.30
C LYS A 49 10.57 -12.42 -0.70
N LYS A 50 9.33 -12.93 -0.65
CA LYS A 50 9.02 -14.34 -0.98
C LYS A 50 9.47 -14.77 -2.39
N LYS A 51 9.44 -13.86 -3.37
CA LYS A 51 9.72 -14.15 -4.79
C LYS A 51 10.75 -13.22 -5.42
N SER A 52 11.45 -12.40 -4.65
CA SER A 52 12.47 -11.47 -5.16
C SER A 52 13.33 -10.95 -4.03
N VAL A 53 14.49 -10.42 -4.37
CA VAL A 53 15.34 -9.67 -3.44
C VAL A 53 15.40 -8.24 -3.93
N GLN A 54 15.21 -7.30 -3.02
CA GLN A 54 15.37 -5.87 -3.30
C GLN A 54 16.65 -5.36 -2.68
N TYR A 55 17.46 -4.71 -3.48
CA TYR A 55 18.68 -4.03 -3.06
C TYR A 55 18.49 -2.53 -3.18
N ILE A 56 19.04 -1.77 -2.23
CA ILE A 56 19.25 -0.34 -2.37
C ILE A 56 20.74 -0.12 -2.56
N ILE A 57 21.08 0.55 -3.64
CA ILE A 57 22.44 0.85 -4.03
C ILE A 57 22.69 2.34 -3.84
N LYS A 58 23.82 2.72 -3.27
CA LYS A 58 24.27 4.11 -3.15
C LYS A 58 25.36 4.43 -4.17
N ASP A 59 25.60 5.73 -4.37
CA ASP A 59 26.60 6.26 -5.29
C ASP A 59 26.48 5.70 -6.71
N CYS A 60 25.22 5.43 -7.11
CA CYS A 60 24.90 4.78 -8.35
C CYS A 60 25.23 5.64 -9.56
N ARG A 61 25.96 5.06 -10.52
CA ARG A 61 26.22 5.60 -11.85
C ARG A 61 25.50 4.72 -12.86
N ALA A 62 24.60 5.33 -13.63
CA ALA A 62 23.87 4.64 -14.70
C ALA A 62 24.46 5.04 -16.06
N GLU A 63 24.62 4.03 -16.92
CA GLU A 63 25.03 4.17 -18.31
C GLU A 63 23.97 3.50 -19.19
N PHE A 64 23.39 4.27 -20.13
CA PHE A 64 22.37 3.82 -21.08
C PHE A 64 22.48 4.62 -22.37
N ARG A 65 21.73 4.24 -23.40
CA ARG A 65 21.63 4.98 -24.66
C ARG A 65 20.34 5.80 -24.68
N ASP A 66 20.44 7.03 -25.15
CA ASP A 66 19.28 7.90 -25.36
C ASP A 66 18.59 7.59 -26.71
N ASP A 67 17.54 8.36 -27.03
CA ASP A 67 16.76 8.19 -28.25
C ASP A 67 17.61 8.44 -29.54
N GLU A 68 18.72 9.20 -29.43
CA GLU A 68 19.68 9.43 -30.50
C GLU A 68 20.81 8.38 -30.53
N ASN A 69 20.71 7.30 -29.74
CA ASN A 69 21.68 6.24 -29.60
C ASN A 69 23.04 6.68 -29.00
N GLN A 70 23.10 7.87 -28.36
CA GLN A 70 24.29 8.35 -27.68
C GLN A 70 24.38 7.75 -26.27
N VAL A 71 25.60 7.49 -25.81
CA VAL A 71 25.85 6.94 -24.48
C VAL A 71 25.72 8.03 -23.43
N CYS A 72 24.65 7.96 -22.65
CA CYS A 72 24.42 8.84 -21.51
C CYS A 72 24.98 8.23 -20.23
N ARG A 73 25.75 9.02 -19.47
CA ARG A 73 26.26 8.67 -18.13
C ARG A 73 25.72 9.63 -17.11
N ILE A 74 24.94 9.13 -16.17
CA ILE A 74 24.32 9.95 -15.12
C ILE A 74 24.62 9.41 -13.72
N ARG A 75 24.72 10.32 -12.73
CA ARG A 75 24.83 9.96 -11.33
C ARG A 75 23.45 10.03 -10.69
N ILE A 76 22.90 8.86 -10.34
CA ILE A 76 21.53 8.72 -9.81
C ILE A 76 21.51 8.91 -8.28
N GLY A 77 22.63 8.68 -7.57
CA GLY A 77 22.73 8.72 -6.12
C GLY A 77 22.26 7.39 -5.51
N TYR A 78 20.96 7.20 -5.28
CA TYR A 78 20.40 5.97 -4.77
C TYR A 78 19.48 5.30 -5.81
N LEU A 79 19.61 3.99 -5.95
CA LEU A 79 18.83 3.17 -6.87
C LEU A 79 18.20 1.98 -6.12
N LYS A 80 16.94 1.71 -6.41
CA LYS A 80 16.26 0.50 -5.97
C LYS A 80 16.37 -0.55 -7.07
N VAL A 81 16.98 -1.70 -6.79
CA VAL A 81 17.10 -2.82 -7.72
C VAL A 81 16.26 -3.98 -7.23
N THR A 82 15.45 -4.54 -8.11
CA THR A 82 14.67 -5.77 -7.84
C THR A 82 15.26 -6.89 -8.66
N VAL A 83 15.70 -7.95 -7.98
CA VAL A 83 16.31 -9.15 -8.57
C VAL A 83 15.31 -10.31 -8.41
N LEU A 84 14.97 -10.96 -9.52
CA LEU A 84 14.13 -12.16 -9.54
C LEU A 84 15.00 -13.42 -9.37
N PRO A 85 14.44 -14.55 -8.91
CA PRO A 85 15.21 -15.79 -8.67
C PRO A 85 15.90 -16.37 -9.90
N GLU A 86 15.39 -16.06 -11.09
CA GLU A 86 15.87 -16.59 -12.38
C GLU A 86 17.06 -15.82 -12.96
N VAL A 87 17.53 -14.77 -12.27
CA VAL A 87 18.62 -13.92 -12.75
C VAL A 87 19.95 -14.62 -12.55
N THR A 88 20.78 -14.65 -13.60
CA THR A 88 22.11 -15.27 -13.59
C THR A 88 23.18 -14.29 -13.15
N VAL A 89 24.08 -14.70 -12.26
CA VAL A 89 25.33 -14.00 -11.97
C VAL A 89 26.31 -14.34 -13.07
N LEU A 90 26.82 -13.36 -13.79
CA LEU A 90 27.72 -13.58 -14.91
C LEU A 90 29.18 -13.27 -14.51
N PRO A 91 30.16 -14.09 -14.95
CA PRO A 91 31.55 -13.72 -14.87
C PRO A 91 31.89 -12.56 -15.84
N GLU A 92 32.97 -11.85 -15.55
CA GLU A 92 33.39 -10.63 -16.25
C GLU A 92 33.55 -10.81 -17.78
N ALA A 93 33.98 -11.97 -18.23
CA ALA A 93 34.16 -12.29 -19.66
C ALA A 93 32.87 -12.26 -20.49
N ASN A 94 31.72 -12.63 -19.90
CA ASN A 94 30.42 -12.70 -20.59
C ASN A 94 29.61 -11.38 -20.46
N PHE A 95 30.10 -10.41 -19.70
CA PHE A 95 29.48 -9.08 -19.58
C PHE A 95 30.02 -8.12 -20.67
N ALA A 96 31.17 -8.45 -21.25
CA ALA A 96 31.96 -7.60 -22.14
C ALA A 96 31.59 -7.68 -23.63
N ASP A 97 30.76 -8.65 -24.06
CA ASP A 97 30.47 -8.86 -25.48
C ASP A 97 29.67 -7.76 -26.17
N ASP A 98 29.12 -6.80 -25.40
CA ASP A 98 28.46 -5.59 -25.95
C ASP A 98 29.12 -4.26 -25.59
N ASN A 99 30.17 -4.21 -24.75
CA ASN A 99 30.91 -2.98 -24.48
C ASN A 99 32.24 -3.27 -23.76
N LYS A 100 33.35 -2.90 -24.36
CA LYS A 100 34.71 -2.93 -23.78
C LYS A 100 34.79 -2.05 -22.52
N LEU A 101 34.79 -2.68 -21.36
CA LEU A 101 35.28 -2.08 -20.11
C LEU A 101 36.07 -3.16 -19.36
N ALA A 102 37.38 -3.10 -19.56
CA ALA A 102 38.35 -4.00 -18.96
C ALA A 102 38.85 -3.48 -17.60
N GLY A 103 39.09 -4.42 -16.69
CA GLY A 103 40.05 -4.22 -15.64
C GLY A 103 39.71 -4.67 -14.22
N THR A 104 40.26 -5.81 -13.88
CA THR A 104 40.83 -6.29 -12.61
C THR A 104 39.94 -6.92 -11.51
N GLY A 105 40.25 -8.19 -11.19
CA GLY A 105 39.98 -8.86 -9.92
C GLY A 105 38.89 -9.92 -9.91
N LEU A 106 39.25 -11.17 -10.25
CA LEU A 106 38.33 -12.29 -10.49
C LEU A 106 38.04 -13.13 -9.25
N LEU A 107 36.73 -13.39 -8.99
CA LEU A 107 36.26 -14.61 -8.35
C LEU A 107 36.09 -15.69 -9.43
N THR A 108 36.46 -16.94 -9.15
CA THR A 108 36.39 -18.05 -10.12
C THR A 108 34.94 -18.43 -10.49
N GLU A 109 34.72 -18.97 -11.70
CA GLU A 109 33.42 -19.43 -12.22
C GLU A 109 32.70 -20.41 -11.28
N GLU A 110 33.40 -21.20 -10.49
CA GLU A 110 32.85 -22.16 -9.52
C GLU A 110 32.34 -21.50 -8.27
N GLU A 111 33.00 -20.43 -7.77
CA GLU A 111 32.52 -19.67 -6.61
C GLU A 111 31.30 -18.80 -6.94
N LEU A 112 31.10 -18.46 -8.22
CA LEU A 112 29.94 -17.67 -8.69
C LEU A 112 28.70 -18.54 -8.98
N LYS A 113 28.87 -19.81 -9.37
CA LYS A 113 27.77 -20.77 -9.63
C LYS A 113 27.06 -21.25 -8.36
N GLU A 114 27.73 -21.24 -7.21
CA GLU A 114 27.15 -21.69 -5.93
C GLU A 114 26.50 -20.57 -5.11
N ARG A 115 26.73 -19.29 -5.43
CA ARG A 115 26.09 -18.20 -4.67
C ARG A 115 24.68 -17.92 -5.18
N ASP A 116 23.72 -18.32 -4.39
CA ASP A 116 22.32 -17.91 -4.50
C ASP A 116 22.25 -16.37 -4.61
N ILE A 117 21.69 -15.84 -5.69
CA ILE A 117 21.57 -14.38 -6.00
C ILE A 117 20.88 -13.61 -4.84
N GLY A 118 20.15 -14.32 -3.99
CA GLY A 118 19.60 -13.80 -2.74
C GLY A 118 20.65 -13.40 -1.69
N GLN A 119 21.95 -13.60 -1.94
CA GLN A 119 23.02 -13.49 -0.93
C GLN A 119 24.11 -12.47 -1.24
N LEU A 120 23.91 -11.55 -2.18
CA LEU A 120 24.91 -10.49 -2.40
C LEU A 120 25.12 -9.70 -1.10
N PRO A 121 26.37 -9.63 -0.60
CA PRO A 121 26.68 -8.99 0.68
C PRO A 121 26.38 -7.47 0.66
N VAL A 122 25.97 -6.94 1.80
CA VAL A 122 25.87 -5.49 1.99
C VAL A 122 27.29 -4.92 2.04
N GLY A 123 27.53 -3.85 1.26
CA GLY A 123 28.87 -3.28 1.09
C GLY A 123 29.57 -3.76 -0.19
N SER A 124 29.02 -4.75 -0.90
CA SER A 124 29.55 -5.17 -2.20
C SER A 124 29.39 -4.06 -3.23
N LYS A 125 30.40 -3.91 -4.09
CA LYS A 125 30.29 -3.11 -5.31
C LYS A 125 29.82 -4.01 -6.44
N VAL A 126 28.80 -3.58 -7.13
CA VAL A 126 28.09 -4.36 -8.11
C VAL A 126 27.77 -3.56 -9.36
N ILE A 127 27.67 -4.26 -10.48
CA ILE A 127 27.11 -3.70 -11.71
C ILE A 127 25.85 -4.52 -12.00
N PHE A 128 24.70 -3.84 -12.03
CA PHE A 128 23.43 -4.42 -12.46
C PHE A 128 23.12 -3.97 -13.88
N ARG A 129 22.66 -4.90 -14.70
CA ARG A 129 22.14 -4.59 -16.03
C ARG A 129 20.69 -5.03 -16.09
N GLY A 130 19.83 -4.15 -16.57
CA GLY A 130 18.40 -4.39 -16.67
C GLY A 130 17.62 -3.14 -17.01
N LYS A 131 16.30 -3.24 -16.91
CA LYS A 131 15.40 -2.13 -17.25
C LYS A 131 15.38 -1.10 -16.14
N LEU A 132 15.92 0.08 -16.43
CA LEU A 132 15.91 1.27 -15.56
C LEU A 132 14.70 2.14 -15.90
N SER A 133 13.94 2.55 -14.90
CA SER A 133 12.81 3.47 -15.03
C SER A 133 12.66 4.38 -13.81
N GLU A 134 11.93 5.47 -13.95
CA GLU A 134 11.44 6.21 -12.79
C GLU A 134 10.50 5.36 -11.95
N ILE A 135 10.47 5.62 -10.64
CA ILE A 135 9.48 4.98 -9.75
C ILE A 135 8.12 5.63 -9.98
N ASP A 136 7.15 4.82 -10.35
CA ASP A 136 5.80 5.28 -10.65
C ASP A 136 5.08 5.82 -9.42
N GLY A 137 4.31 6.88 -9.64
CA GLY A 137 3.33 7.37 -8.69
C GLY A 137 2.02 6.57 -8.78
N PRO A 138 1.07 6.88 -7.88
CA PRO A 138 -0.24 6.26 -7.95
C PRO A 138 -0.98 6.70 -9.21
N SER A 139 -1.75 5.81 -9.79
CA SER A 139 -2.65 6.10 -10.91
C SER A 139 -4.12 6.18 -10.48
N ASN A 140 -4.44 5.69 -9.28
CA ASN A 140 -5.78 5.80 -8.72
C ASN A 140 -5.75 6.42 -7.30
N PRO A 141 -6.82 7.12 -6.90
CA PRO A 141 -6.97 7.58 -5.53
C PRO A 141 -6.88 6.44 -4.51
N GLY A 142 -6.16 6.65 -3.42
CA GLY A 142 -6.01 5.65 -2.35
C GLY A 142 -4.88 4.65 -2.54
N GLU A 143 -4.26 4.58 -3.69
CA GLU A 143 -3.09 3.75 -3.91
C GLU A 143 -1.89 4.22 -3.08
N PHE A 144 -0.97 3.29 -2.84
CA PHE A 144 0.28 3.60 -2.18
C PHE A 144 1.18 4.42 -3.13
N ASP A 145 1.53 5.62 -2.70
CA ASP A 145 2.41 6.53 -3.45
C ASP A 145 3.87 6.08 -3.29
N SER A 146 4.30 5.16 -4.17
CA SER A 146 5.68 4.66 -4.21
C SER A 146 6.67 5.77 -4.53
N ARG A 147 6.37 6.65 -5.47
CA ARG A 147 7.20 7.79 -5.86
C ARG A 147 7.49 8.67 -4.65
N LYS A 148 6.47 9.09 -3.91
CA LYS A 148 6.62 9.90 -2.71
C LYS A 148 7.38 9.18 -1.59
N TYR A 149 7.06 7.91 -1.34
CA TYR A 149 7.71 7.10 -0.30
C TYR A 149 9.21 6.96 -0.52
N TYR A 150 9.62 6.63 -1.74
CA TYR A 150 11.03 6.47 -2.08
C TYR A 150 11.75 7.81 -2.25
N ALA A 151 11.07 8.86 -2.77
CA ALA A 151 11.63 10.21 -2.86
C ALA A 151 12.00 10.78 -1.48
N CYS A 152 11.20 10.50 -0.41
CA CYS A 152 11.57 10.84 0.97
C CYS A 152 12.92 10.22 1.40
N ARG A 153 13.35 9.16 0.74
CA ARG A 153 14.61 8.44 0.94
C ARG A 153 15.68 8.77 -0.08
N LYS A 154 15.43 9.76 -0.96
CA LYS A 154 16.27 10.16 -2.09
C LYS A 154 16.45 9.07 -3.15
N ILE A 155 15.49 8.16 -3.28
CA ILE A 155 15.44 7.11 -4.29
C ILE A 155 14.37 7.51 -5.30
N TYR A 156 14.75 7.75 -6.54
CA TYR A 156 13.85 8.23 -7.60
C TYR A 156 13.66 7.21 -8.72
N TYR A 157 14.61 6.28 -8.85
CA TYR A 157 14.68 5.31 -9.93
C TYR A 157 14.63 3.89 -9.38
N GLU A 158 14.09 2.99 -10.17
CA GLU A 158 14.13 1.56 -9.93
C GLU A 158 14.62 0.81 -11.17
N MET A 159 15.22 -0.34 -10.92
CA MET A 159 15.69 -1.25 -11.94
C MET A 159 15.13 -2.64 -11.70
N LEU A 160 14.56 -3.22 -12.76
CA LEU A 160 14.31 -4.65 -12.81
C LEU A 160 15.56 -5.30 -13.40
N ASN A 161 16.28 -6.05 -12.57
CA ASN A 161 17.56 -6.62 -12.94
C ASN A 161 17.41 -7.87 -13.79
N GLU A 162 18.22 -7.96 -14.85
CA GLU A 162 18.33 -9.11 -15.75
C GLU A 162 19.66 -9.84 -15.55
N LYS A 163 20.76 -9.08 -15.30
CA LYS A 163 22.11 -9.62 -15.12
C LYS A 163 22.82 -8.85 -14.00
N VAL A 164 23.66 -9.53 -13.24
CA VAL A 164 24.47 -8.91 -12.18
C VAL A 164 25.92 -9.36 -12.24
N MET A 165 26.84 -8.45 -12.00
CA MET A 165 28.27 -8.71 -11.83
C MET A 165 28.73 -8.09 -10.50
N VAL A 166 29.50 -8.85 -9.74
CA VAL A 166 30.11 -8.38 -8.48
C VAL A 166 31.55 -7.98 -8.77
N THR A 167 31.84 -6.70 -8.61
CA THR A 167 33.20 -6.15 -8.84
C THR A 167 34.06 -6.14 -7.58
N ASP A 168 33.44 -6.08 -6.40
CA ASP A 168 34.09 -6.14 -5.11
C ASP A 168 33.12 -6.83 -4.14
N PRO A 169 33.44 -8.01 -3.61
CA PRO A 169 32.51 -8.81 -2.81
C PRO A 169 32.11 -8.14 -1.49
N GLY A 170 32.74 -7.06 -1.09
CA GLY A 170 32.46 -6.39 0.16
C GLY A 170 32.81 -7.25 1.37
N GLY A 171 32.38 -6.89 2.56
CA GLY A 171 32.64 -7.70 3.76
C GLY A 171 32.83 -6.89 5.01
N GLY A 172 32.33 -5.69 5.08
CA GLY A 172 32.46 -4.81 6.24
C GLY A 172 31.49 -5.15 7.38
N LEU A 173 31.58 -4.39 8.47
CA LEU A 173 30.76 -4.53 9.67
C LEU A 173 29.24 -4.64 9.36
N ARG A 174 28.77 -3.95 8.33
CA ARG A 174 27.36 -3.98 7.93
C ARG A 174 26.90 -5.36 7.47
N GLU A 175 27.73 -6.09 6.71
CA GLU A 175 27.42 -7.46 6.30
C GLU A 175 27.42 -8.41 7.48
N HIS A 176 28.42 -8.30 8.37
CA HIS A 176 28.43 -9.12 9.59
C HIS A 176 27.18 -8.88 10.43
N LEU A 177 26.71 -7.64 10.57
CA LEU A 177 25.47 -7.31 11.26
C LEU A 177 24.23 -7.86 10.52
N ALA A 178 24.20 -7.81 9.19
CA ALA A 178 23.10 -8.34 8.39
C ALA A 178 23.05 -9.88 8.47
N ALA A 179 24.20 -10.55 8.31
CA ALA A 179 24.31 -12.00 8.45
C ALA A 179 23.96 -12.47 9.87
N PHE A 180 24.42 -11.77 10.91
CA PHE A 180 24.06 -12.05 12.29
C PHE A 180 22.54 -11.91 12.51
N ARG A 181 21.92 -10.84 11.98
CA ARG A 181 20.46 -10.65 12.04
C ARG A 181 19.70 -11.81 11.38
N GLU A 182 20.13 -12.24 10.20
CA GLU A 182 19.53 -13.38 9.51
C GLU A 182 19.72 -14.68 10.29
N GLY A 183 20.90 -14.89 10.87
CA GLY A 183 21.20 -16.03 11.75
C GLY A 183 20.30 -16.08 12.99
N VAL A 184 20.10 -14.95 13.66
CA VAL A 184 19.19 -14.85 14.79
C VAL A 184 17.75 -15.14 14.37
N SER A 185 17.29 -14.57 13.24
CA SER A 185 15.94 -14.82 12.70
C SER A 185 15.71 -16.29 12.37
N ALA A 186 16.67 -16.94 11.70
CA ALA A 186 16.63 -18.37 11.39
C ALA A 186 16.63 -19.23 12.68
N ARG A 187 17.37 -18.81 13.70
CA ARG A 187 17.41 -19.51 14.99
C ARG A 187 16.09 -19.40 15.74
N GLN A 188 15.48 -18.22 15.77
CA GLN A 188 14.14 -18.02 16.33
C GLN A 188 13.11 -18.93 15.66
N ALA A 189 13.16 -19.08 14.33
CA ALA A 189 12.26 -19.97 13.58
C ALA A 189 12.40 -21.45 13.95
N LYS A 190 13.58 -21.88 14.44
CA LYS A 190 13.81 -23.24 14.93
C LYS A 190 13.39 -23.46 16.40
N LEU A 191 13.33 -22.39 17.20
CA LEU A 191 13.10 -22.47 18.65
C LEU A 191 11.66 -22.16 19.07
N MET A 192 10.84 -21.61 18.16
CA MET A 192 9.45 -21.25 18.45
C MET A 192 8.57 -21.45 17.20
N HIS A 193 7.26 -21.27 17.33
CA HIS A 193 6.36 -21.41 16.19
C HIS A 193 6.71 -20.45 15.06
N PRO A 194 6.75 -20.88 13.78
CA PRO A 194 7.20 -20.06 12.66
C PRO A 194 6.46 -18.73 12.50
N LYS A 195 5.15 -18.68 12.78
CA LYS A 195 4.37 -17.42 12.72
C LYS A 195 4.85 -16.43 13.77
N GLN A 196 5.01 -16.87 15.03
CA GLN A 196 5.47 -16.03 16.15
C GLN A 196 6.92 -15.63 15.99
N ALA A 197 7.76 -16.52 15.44
CA ALA A 197 9.15 -16.20 15.10
C ALA A 197 9.21 -15.04 14.09
N GLY A 198 8.36 -15.06 13.05
CA GLY A 198 8.27 -13.95 12.09
C GLY A 198 7.81 -12.63 12.74
N VAL A 199 6.88 -12.69 13.69
CA VAL A 199 6.44 -11.52 14.47
C VAL A 199 7.59 -11.01 15.37
N LEU A 200 8.24 -11.89 16.11
CA LEU A 200 9.36 -11.54 17.01
C LEU A 200 10.54 -10.95 16.21
N SER A 201 10.87 -11.57 15.07
CA SER A 201 11.93 -11.07 14.17
C SER A 201 11.61 -9.67 13.64
N ALA A 202 10.35 -9.41 13.22
CA ALA A 202 9.92 -8.07 12.80
C ALA A 202 10.04 -7.05 13.94
N MET A 203 9.70 -7.45 15.19
CA MET A 203 9.72 -6.57 16.36
C MET A 203 11.13 -6.27 16.85
N LEU A 204 11.99 -7.30 16.96
CA LEU A 204 13.34 -7.15 17.54
C LEU A 204 14.39 -6.74 16.50
N LEU A 205 14.32 -7.34 15.30
CA LEU A 205 15.36 -7.24 14.29
C LEU A 205 14.99 -6.31 13.14
N GLY A 206 13.71 -5.88 13.06
CA GLY A 206 13.17 -5.16 11.89
C GLY A 206 13.04 -6.03 10.64
N ASP A 207 13.33 -7.33 10.75
CA ASP A 207 13.23 -8.28 9.64
C ASP A 207 11.78 -8.75 9.45
N ARG A 208 11.20 -8.36 8.31
CA ARG A 208 9.82 -8.68 7.94
C ARG A 208 9.72 -9.81 6.91
N SER A 209 10.83 -10.44 6.55
CA SER A 209 10.86 -11.49 5.51
C SER A 209 9.99 -12.69 5.86
N MET A 210 9.96 -13.07 7.14
CA MET A 210 9.17 -14.18 7.67
C MET A 210 7.78 -13.78 8.17
N LEU A 211 7.45 -12.48 8.20
CA LEU A 211 6.16 -12.00 8.67
C LEU A 211 5.04 -12.34 7.68
N SER A 212 4.06 -13.15 8.11
CA SER A 212 2.93 -13.50 7.26
C SER A 212 2.01 -12.30 7.03
N GLU A 213 1.44 -12.18 5.82
CA GLU A 213 0.45 -11.13 5.52
C GLU A 213 -0.77 -11.24 6.45
N GLU A 214 -1.14 -12.46 6.83
CA GLU A 214 -2.22 -12.71 7.78
C GLU A 214 -1.94 -12.10 9.16
N SER A 215 -0.75 -12.34 9.74
CA SER A 215 -0.34 -11.73 11.03
C SER A 215 -0.30 -10.20 10.92
N LYS A 216 0.28 -9.66 9.84
CA LYS A 216 0.34 -8.23 9.60
C LYS A 216 -1.05 -7.58 9.58
N GLU A 217 -2.03 -8.22 8.94
CA GLU A 217 -3.39 -7.71 8.90
C GLU A 217 -4.10 -7.83 10.24
N ARG A 218 -3.90 -8.92 11.01
CA ARG A 218 -4.43 -9.05 12.36
C ARG A 218 -3.99 -7.90 13.26
N TYR A 219 -2.68 -7.61 13.28
CA TYR A 219 -2.12 -6.48 14.04
C TYR A 219 -2.64 -5.12 13.53
N ARG A 220 -2.87 -4.97 12.22
CA ARG A 220 -3.45 -3.74 11.64
C ARG A 220 -4.88 -3.50 12.14
N TYR A 221 -5.74 -4.50 12.07
CA TYR A 221 -7.13 -4.40 12.53
C TYR A 221 -7.25 -4.29 14.04
N GLY A 222 -6.32 -4.89 14.78
CA GLY A 222 -6.21 -4.71 16.22
C GLY A 222 -5.74 -3.31 16.65
N GLY A 223 -5.34 -2.44 15.70
CA GLY A 223 -4.79 -1.11 16.00
C GLY A 223 -3.39 -1.12 16.60
N VAL A 224 -2.72 -2.26 16.56
CA VAL A 224 -1.40 -2.47 17.17
C VAL A 224 -0.28 -2.72 16.15
N MET A 225 -0.49 -2.26 14.91
CA MET A 225 0.51 -2.36 13.84
C MET A 225 1.86 -1.70 14.22
N HIS A 226 1.82 -0.67 15.05
CA HIS A 226 3.01 0.01 15.56
C HIS A 226 3.91 -0.90 16.42
N VAL A 227 3.37 -1.98 16.96
CA VAL A 227 4.10 -3.00 17.73
C VAL A 227 5.05 -3.81 16.85
N LEU A 228 4.68 -4.05 15.58
CA LEU A 228 5.52 -4.74 14.59
C LEU A 228 6.67 -3.88 14.05
N ALA A 229 6.69 -2.61 14.38
CA ALA A 229 7.76 -1.70 14.00
C ALA A 229 8.65 -1.42 15.20
N ILE A 230 9.95 -1.30 14.97
CA ILE A 230 10.86 -0.87 16.02
C ILE A 230 10.48 0.55 16.45
N SER A 231 10.05 0.69 17.68
CA SER A 231 9.49 1.90 18.26
C SER A 231 10.42 2.56 19.29
N GLY A 232 10.03 3.75 19.74
CA GLY A 232 10.72 4.42 20.83
C GLY A 232 10.79 3.60 22.12
N LEU A 233 9.79 2.75 22.37
CA LEU A 233 9.76 1.86 23.51
C LEU A 233 10.94 0.87 23.49
N HIS A 234 11.25 0.29 22.31
CA HIS A 234 12.38 -0.65 22.16
C HIS A 234 13.71 0.01 22.54
N ILE A 235 13.96 1.20 21.98
CA ILE A 235 15.20 1.95 22.25
C ILE A 235 15.28 2.37 23.73
N SER A 236 14.17 2.88 24.29
CA SER A 236 14.15 3.36 25.68
C SER A 236 14.28 2.24 26.69
N VAL A 237 13.60 1.11 26.49
CA VAL A 237 13.67 -0.06 27.40
C VAL A 237 15.07 -0.65 27.37
N LEU A 238 15.60 -0.96 26.17
CA LEU A 238 16.95 -1.53 26.03
C LEU A 238 18.00 -0.59 26.59
N GLY A 239 17.97 0.68 26.21
CA GLY A 239 18.95 1.67 26.63
C GLY A 239 18.90 1.95 28.12
N MET A 240 17.71 2.04 28.72
CA MET A 240 17.58 2.31 30.15
C MET A 240 18.03 1.11 31.03
N ILE A 241 17.67 -0.12 30.61
CA ILE A 241 18.12 -1.34 31.31
C ILE A 241 19.66 -1.42 31.30
N PHE A 242 20.26 -1.19 30.13
CA PHE A 242 21.70 -1.24 30.00
C PHE A 242 22.38 -0.12 30.79
N TYR A 243 21.82 1.10 30.78
CA TYR A 243 22.30 2.21 31.60
C TYR A 243 22.26 1.87 33.09
N GLU A 244 21.12 1.40 33.60
CA GLU A 244 20.97 1.08 35.03
C GLU A 244 21.86 -0.09 35.46
N LEU A 245 21.97 -1.13 34.62
CA LEU A 245 22.84 -2.27 34.92
C LEU A 245 24.31 -1.83 34.97
N LEU A 246 24.78 -1.14 33.92
CA LEU A 246 26.18 -0.70 33.85
C LEU A 246 26.49 0.32 34.95
N PHE A 247 25.56 1.25 35.23
CA PHE A 247 25.74 2.22 36.32
C PHE A 247 25.85 1.53 37.71
N ARG A 248 25.02 0.52 37.99
CA ARG A 248 25.10 -0.25 39.26
C ARG A 248 26.42 -0.98 39.37
N VAL A 249 26.89 -1.62 38.30
CA VAL A 249 28.19 -2.33 38.29
C VAL A 249 29.33 -1.33 38.52
N LEU A 250 29.34 -0.18 37.88
CA LEU A 250 30.35 0.84 38.07
C LEU A 250 30.31 1.46 39.45
N LEU A 251 29.10 1.66 40.01
CA LEU A 251 28.94 2.19 41.36
C LEU A 251 29.46 1.23 42.43
N SER A 252 29.26 -0.08 42.24
CA SER A 252 29.81 -1.09 43.16
C SER A 252 31.35 -1.15 43.16
N GLY A 253 31.98 -0.88 42.00
CA GLY A 253 33.44 -0.85 41.88
C GLY A 253 34.10 0.50 42.19
N MET A 254 33.36 1.61 42.03
CA MET A 254 33.90 2.98 42.19
C MET A 254 32.91 3.93 42.90
N PRO A 255 32.58 3.70 44.17
CA PRO A 255 31.51 4.47 44.84
C PRO A 255 31.83 5.96 44.99
N SER A 256 33.11 6.35 45.03
CA SER A 256 33.55 7.74 45.14
C SER A 256 33.43 8.55 43.83
N HIS A 257 33.26 7.88 42.67
CA HIS A 257 33.25 8.51 41.33
C HIS A 257 31.91 8.46 40.66
N ILE A 258 30.82 8.78 41.35
CA ILE A 258 29.45 8.68 40.89
C ILE A 258 29.24 9.40 39.51
N ARG A 259 29.81 10.59 39.29
CA ARG A 259 29.68 11.35 38.03
C ARG A 259 30.37 10.66 36.88
N ALA A 260 31.57 10.12 37.08
CA ALA A 260 32.28 9.38 36.05
C ALA A 260 31.52 8.10 35.72
N GLY A 261 31.01 7.38 36.74
CA GLY A 261 30.15 6.21 36.54
C GLY A 261 28.89 6.50 35.75
N GLN A 262 28.21 7.63 36.02
CA GLN A 262 27.04 8.07 35.24
C GLN A 262 27.38 8.39 33.78
N ALA A 263 28.49 9.09 33.54
CA ALA A 263 28.93 9.45 32.19
C ALA A 263 29.33 8.20 31.40
N ILE A 264 30.08 7.26 32.00
CA ILE A 264 30.48 6.00 31.35
C ILE A 264 29.25 5.14 31.05
N ALA A 265 28.31 5.01 32.02
CA ALA A 265 27.07 4.27 31.79
C ALA A 265 26.22 4.87 30.71
N ALA A 266 26.15 6.21 30.65
CA ALA A 266 25.41 6.91 29.58
C ALA A 266 26.05 6.73 28.20
N ALA A 267 27.38 6.85 28.11
CA ALA A 267 28.13 6.60 26.88
C ALA A 267 27.95 5.15 26.42
N GLY A 268 28.05 4.17 27.32
CA GLY A 268 27.82 2.76 27.02
C GLY A 268 26.38 2.49 26.52
N ALA A 269 25.37 3.06 27.19
CA ALA A 269 23.96 2.92 26.79
C ALA A 269 23.69 3.58 25.44
N ALA A 270 24.29 4.75 25.17
CA ALA A 270 24.17 5.42 23.89
C ALA A 270 24.83 4.58 22.77
N ALA A 271 26.01 4.00 23.03
CA ALA A 271 26.69 3.12 22.07
C ALA A 271 25.86 1.86 21.75
N VAL A 272 25.34 1.17 22.78
CA VAL A 272 24.51 -0.04 22.59
C VAL A 272 23.24 0.27 21.83
N THR A 273 22.53 1.35 22.19
CA THR A 273 21.32 1.75 21.47
C THR A 273 21.60 2.23 20.05
N GLY A 274 22.76 2.86 19.82
CA GLY A 274 23.23 3.23 18.49
C GLY A 274 23.53 2.02 17.61
N ILE A 275 24.27 1.03 18.14
CA ILE A 275 24.54 -0.24 17.45
C ILE A 275 23.22 -0.97 17.16
N TYR A 276 22.31 -1.04 18.15
CA TYR A 276 20.99 -1.66 17.94
C TYR A 276 20.17 -0.92 16.86
N CYS A 277 20.21 0.41 16.82
CA CYS A 277 19.52 1.18 15.79
C CYS A 277 20.04 0.85 14.39
N VAL A 278 21.37 0.75 14.21
CA VAL A 278 22.01 0.35 12.95
C VAL A 278 21.66 -1.10 12.59
N PHE A 279 21.75 -2.00 13.55
CA PHE A 279 21.39 -3.40 13.42
C PHE A 279 19.94 -3.59 12.94
N ALA A 280 19.04 -2.77 13.47
CA ALA A 280 17.61 -2.77 13.13
C ALA A 280 17.26 -2.06 11.79
N GLY A 281 18.27 -1.62 11.01
CA GLY A 281 18.06 -0.92 9.74
C GLY A 281 17.70 0.56 9.85
N SER A 282 17.94 1.18 11.02
CA SER A 282 17.77 2.62 11.26
C SER A 282 16.41 3.22 10.83
N PRO A 283 15.26 2.63 11.16
CA PRO A 283 13.97 3.23 10.82
C PRO A 283 13.82 4.60 11.50
N VAL A 284 13.11 5.52 10.86
CA VAL A 284 12.94 6.92 11.31
C VAL A 284 12.49 7.01 12.76
N SER A 285 11.57 6.13 13.18
CA SER A 285 11.06 6.05 14.57
C SER A 285 12.15 5.68 15.58
N ALA A 286 13.07 4.77 15.22
CA ALA A 286 14.16 4.37 16.07
C ALA A 286 15.24 5.46 16.18
N VAL A 287 15.60 6.09 15.06
CA VAL A 287 16.57 7.21 15.04
C VAL A 287 16.06 8.37 15.89
N ARG A 288 14.78 8.74 15.76
CA ARG A 288 14.15 9.76 16.61
C ARG A 288 14.27 9.39 18.09
N ALA A 289 13.91 8.15 18.44
CA ALA A 289 13.96 7.69 19.82
C ALA A 289 15.38 7.66 20.37
N MET A 290 16.36 7.27 19.55
CA MET A 290 17.77 7.30 19.92
C MET A 290 18.25 8.73 20.23
N ILE A 291 17.88 9.72 19.40
CA ILE A 291 18.19 11.13 19.64
C ILE A 291 17.56 11.58 20.97
N MET A 292 16.26 11.32 21.16
CA MET A 292 15.57 11.71 22.40
C MET A 292 16.14 11.01 23.63
N PHE A 293 16.47 9.72 23.53
CA PHE A 293 17.13 8.97 24.59
C PHE A 293 18.52 9.55 24.93
N GLY A 294 19.31 9.89 23.92
CA GLY A 294 20.58 10.59 24.11
C GLY A 294 20.41 11.91 24.87
N LEU A 295 19.36 12.69 24.57
CA LEU A 295 19.04 13.92 25.29
C LEU A 295 18.62 13.65 26.75
N VAL A 296 17.91 12.54 27.03
CA VAL A 296 17.61 12.11 28.40
C VAL A 296 18.91 11.81 29.18
N LEU A 297 19.82 11.03 28.57
CA LEU A 297 21.11 10.71 29.18
C LEU A 297 21.95 11.97 29.41
N TRP A 298 21.98 12.87 28.43
CA TRP A 298 22.66 14.15 28.53
C TRP A 298 22.11 15.02 29.66
N ALA A 299 20.78 15.12 29.81
CA ALA A 299 20.12 15.84 30.89
C ALA A 299 20.45 15.24 32.25
N LYS A 300 20.52 13.88 32.37
CA LYS A 300 20.96 13.18 33.61
C LYS A 300 22.41 13.53 34.01
N ILE A 301 23.35 13.54 33.05
CA ILE A 301 24.77 13.89 33.29
C ILE A 301 24.86 15.35 33.76
N LEU A 302 24.17 16.26 33.09
CA LEU A 302 24.19 17.68 33.40
C LEU A 302 23.32 18.05 34.61
N ARG A 303 22.57 17.12 35.18
CA ARG A 303 21.58 17.34 36.26
C ARG A 303 20.57 18.44 35.92
N ARG A 304 20.13 18.50 34.66
CA ARG A 304 19.12 19.42 34.19
C ARG A 304 17.80 18.70 33.95
N SER A 305 16.70 19.43 34.08
CA SER A 305 15.39 18.91 33.72
C SER A 305 15.31 18.56 32.23
N TYR A 306 14.72 17.40 31.93
CA TYR A 306 14.43 16.99 30.58
C TYR A 306 13.05 17.50 30.16
N ASP A 307 13.00 18.30 29.11
CA ASP A 307 11.74 18.74 28.47
C ASP A 307 11.47 17.96 27.22
N VAL A 308 10.33 17.25 27.19
CA VAL A 308 9.93 16.37 26.09
C VAL A 308 9.70 17.15 24.80
N LEU A 309 9.08 18.35 24.89
CA LEU A 309 8.76 19.13 23.70
C LEU A 309 10.01 19.72 23.06
N CYS A 310 10.97 20.18 23.86
CA CYS A 310 12.27 20.61 23.36
C CYS A 310 13.02 19.45 22.68
N ALA A 311 13.01 18.25 23.30
CA ALA A 311 13.66 17.08 22.73
C ALA A 311 13.02 16.62 21.41
N VAL A 312 11.68 16.67 21.32
CA VAL A 312 10.93 16.43 20.08
C VAL A 312 11.34 17.44 19.00
N GLY A 313 11.42 18.73 19.35
CA GLY A 313 11.85 19.78 18.44
C GLY A 313 13.27 19.57 17.92
N ILE A 314 14.23 19.30 18.80
CA ILE A 314 15.63 19.05 18.43
C ILE A 314 15.73 17.82 17.52
N SER A 315 15.05 16.71 17.88
CA SER A 315 15.07 15.50 17.07
C SER A 315 14.44 15.72 15.67
N ALA A 316 13.39 16.53 15.57
CA ALA A 316 12.78 16.88 14.31
C ALA A 316 13.71 17.71 13.43
N ILE A 317 14.37 18.73 14.02
CA ILE A 317 15.34 19.57 13.31
C ILE A 317 16.48 18.72 12.76
N LEU A 318 17.10 17.87 13.59
CA LEU A 318 18.22 17.01 13.18
C LEU A 318 17.83 16.06 12.03
N LEU A 319 16.66 15.42 12.12
CA LEU A 319 16.18 14.53 11.06
C LEU A 319 15.85 15.29 9.77
N LEU A 320 15.19 16.44 9.85
CA LEU A 320 14.80 17.23 8.69
C LEU A 320 15.98 17.92 8.02
N LEU A 321 17.04 18.28 8.77
CA LEU A 321 18.29 18.77 8.18
C LEU A 321 18.97 17.71 7.32
N THR A 322 18.93 16.44 7.73
CA THR A 322 19.50 15.33 6.93
C THR A 322 18.64 14.96 5.74
N ARG A 323 17.33 14.91 5.92
CA ARG A 323 16.35 14.50 4.89
C ARG A 323 15.04 15.30 5.04
N PRO A 324 14.92 16.47 4.41
CA PRO A 324 13.71 17.31 4.49
C PRO A 324 12.43 16.58 4.06
N GLY A 325 12.55 15.63 3.13
CA GLY A 325 11.46 14.79 2.66
C GLY A 325 10.73 13.98 3.74
N TYR A 326 11.38 13.71 4.88
CA TYR A 326 10.74 12.99 5.99
C TYR A 326 9.51 13.71 6.55
N LEU A 327 9.39 15.03 6.39
CA LEU A 327 8.19 15.77 6.76
C LEU A 327 6.91 15.20 6.09
N PHE A 328 7.05 14.58 4.92
CA PHE A 328 5.97 13.99 4.14
C PHE A 328 5.86 12.46 4.28
N ASP A 329 6.73 11.84 5.07
CA ASP A 329 6.67 10.41 5.38
C ASP A 329 5.64 10.15 6.49
N ALA A 330 4.69 9.24 6.24
CA ALA A 330 3.63 8.92 7.20
C ALA A 330 4.20 8.36 8.53
N GLY A 331 5.30 7.61 8.47
CA GLY A 331 5.96 7.08 9.66
C GLY A 331 6.55 8.18 10.53
N PHE A 332 7.17 9.19 9.92
CA PHE A 332 7.62 10.40 10.61
C PHE A 332 6.43 11.12 11.25
N GLN A 333 5.40 11.43 10.47
CA GLN A 333 4.23 12.18 10.93
C GLN A 333 3.52 11.48 12.09
N LEU A 334 3.25 10.17 11.98
CA LEU A 334 2.61 9.39 13.05
C LEU A 334 3.46 9.35 14.32
N SER A 335 4.78 9.19 14.17
CA SER A 335 5.69 9.11 15.30
C SER A 335 5.77 10.43 16.09
N TYR A 336 5.82 11.56 15.40
CA TYR A 336 5.81 12.88 16.04
C TYR A 336 4.43 13.28 16.57
N ALA A 337 3.37 12.95 15.85
CA ALA A 337 2.00 13.16 16.33
C ALA A 337 1.71 12.38 17.63
N ALA A 338 2.17 11.13 17.72
CA ALA A 338 1.98 10.32 18.92
C ALA A 338 2.68 10.91 20.15
N VAL A 339 3.94 11.32 20.00
CA VAL A 339 4.68 11.96 21.12
C VAL A 339 4.13 13.34 21.45
N GLY A 340 3.72 14.12 20.44
CA GLY A 340 3.03 15.39 20.65
C GLY A 340 1.72 15.22 21.43
N GLY A 341 0.92 14.21 21.08
CA GLY A 341 -0.29 13.83 21.80
C GLY A 341 0.00 13.49 23.27
N ALA A 342 1.00 12.62 23.50
CA ALA A 342 1.41 12.23 24.84
C ALA A 342 1.96 13.42 25.67
N ALA A 343 2.71 14.32 25.06
CA ALA A 343 3.33 15.44 25.77
C ALA A 343 2.37 16.60 26.06
N VAL A 344 1.39 16.85 25.16
CA VAL A 344 0.51 18.03 25.22
C VAL A 344 -0.86 17.69 25.80
N PHE A 345 -1.50 16.65 25.26
CA PHE A 345 -2.90 16.33 25.61
C PHE A 345 -3.03 15.43 26.82
N TYR A 346 -2.10 14.48 27.02
CA TYR A 346 -2.20 13.57 28.16
C TYR A 346 -2.16 14.29 29.52
N PRO A 347 -1.22 15.22 29.81
CA PRO A 347 -1.23 15.96 31.06
C PRO A 347 -2.51 16.80 31.25
N ALA A 348 -3.05 17.38 30.17
CA ALA A 348 -4.26 18.16 30.21
C ALA A 348 -5.51 17.30 30.49
N LEU A 349 -5.59 16.09 29.91
CA LEU A 349 -6.64 15.11 30.21
C LEU A 349 -6.55 14.59 31.64
N LEU A 350 -5.34 14.31 32.12
CA LEU A 350 -5.10 13.86 33.49
C LEU A 350 -5.54 14.92 34.52
N GLY A 351 -5.37 16.21 34.18
CA GLY A 351 -5.81 17.34 35.00
C GLY A 351 -7.33 17.44 35.19
N LEU A 352 -8.14 16.77 34.36
CA LEU A 352 -9.60 16.69 34.53
C LEU A 352 -10.02 15.66 35.59
N VAL A 353 -9.12 14.76 35.99
CA VAL A 353 -9.40 13.75 37.00
C VAL A 353 -9.23 14.37 38.37
N PRO A 354 -10.25 14.31 39.25
CA PRO A 354 -10.18 14.95 40.58
C PRO A 354 -9.01 14.40 41.40
N LYS A 355 -8.24 15.29 42.03
CA LYS A 355 -7.05 14.92 42.82
C LYS A 355 -7.36 13.94 43.98
N ASN A 356 -8.54 14.03 44.54
CA ASN A 356 -9.01 13.14 45.59
C ASN A 356 -9.23 11.70 45.15
N TYR A 357 -9.29 11.48 43.83
CA TYR A 357 -9.41 10.16 43.24
C TYR A 357 -8.14 9.33 43.44
N TRP A 358 -6.96 9.96 43.49
CA TRP A 358 -5.64 9.33 43.46
C TRP A 358 -5.06 8.89 44.82
N HIS A 359 -5.63 9.31 45.96
CA HIS A 359 -4.88 9.27 47.23
C HIS A 359 -5.28 8.25 48.30
N ARG A 360 -6.38 7.49 48.15
CA ARG A 360 -6.76 6.44 49.14
C ARG A 360 -7.51 5.29 48.47
N GLY A 361 -6.95 4.08 48.35
CA GLY A 361 -7.69 2.98 47.79
C GLY A 361 -7.04 1.61 47.91
N SER A 362 -7.89 0.60 47.82
CA SER A 362 -7.55 -0.81 47.73
C SER A 362 -6.67 -1.13 46.50
N ARG A 363 -6.08 -2.32 46.44
CA ARG A 363 -5.31 -2.80 45.27
C ARG A 363 -6.12 -2.69 43.95
N ILE A 364 -7.42 -2.96 44.03
CA ILE A 364 -8.32 -2.88 42.87
C ILE A 364 -8.42 -1.42 42.34
N LYS A 365 -8.50 -0.42 43.22
CA LYS A 365 -8.54 0.99 42.84
C LYS A 365 -7.25 1.40 42.13
N LYS A 366 -6.08 0.98 42.61
CA LYS A 366 -4.78 1.23 41.95
C LYS A 366 -4.70 0.62 40.54
N ILE A 367 -5.29 -0.57 40.32
CA ILE A 367 -5.37 -1.19 39.01
C ILE A 367 -6.26 -0.34 38.10
N PHE A 368 -7.41 0.08 38.60
CA PHE A 368 -8.33 0.93 37.81
C PHE A 368 -7.71 2.29 37.45
N GLU A 369 -6.96 2.88 38.36
CA GLU A 369 -6.19 4.12 38.12
C GLU A 369 -5.21 3.94 36.97
N LYS A 370 -4.41 2.86 36.97
CA LYS A 370 -3.48 2.56 35.86
C LYS A 370 -4.19 2.32 34.53
N ILE A 371 -5.35 1.66 34.55
CA ILE A 371 -6.14 1.44 33.34
C ILE A 371 -6.66 2.79 32.81
N LEU A 372 -7.14 3.66 33.71
CA LEU A 372 -7.61 5.00 33.33
C LEU A 372 -6.47 5.87 32.75
N GLU A 373 -5.29 5.85 33.40
CA GLU A 373 -4.10 6.54 32.86
C GLU A 373 -3.72 6.04 31.47
N ALA A 374 -3.69 4.73 31.28
CA ALA A 374 -3.38 4.12 29.99
C ALA A 374 -4.45 4.46 28.92
N PHE A 375 -5.73 4.51 29.31
CA PHE A 375 -6.83 4.94 28.43
C PHE A 375 -6.70 6.42 28.05
N LEU A 376 -6.45 7.32 29.01
CA LEU A 376 -6.25 8.74 28.74
C LEU A 376 -5.02 8.99 27.85
N MET A 377 -3.94 8.23 28.07
CA MET A 377 -2.77 8.25 27.18
C MET A 377 -3.14 7.83 25.76
N TRP A 378 -3.89 6.73 25.61
CA TRP A 378 -4.38 6.27 24.30
C TRP A 378 -5.24 7.35 23.63
N VAL A 379 -6.18 7.99 24.34
CA VAL A 379 -7.00 9.08 23.81
C VAL A 379 -6.13 10.24 23.32
N ALA A 380 -5.15 10.66 24.13
CA ALA A 380 -4.23 11.76 23.79
C ALA A 380 -3.43 11.48 22.51
N VAL A 381 -2.93 10.25 22.37
CA VAL A 381 -2.20 9.82 21.17
C VAL A 381 -3.14 9.75 19.96
N MET A 382 -4.35 9.18 20.13
CA MET A 382 -5.32 9.06 19.05
C MET A 382 -5.75 10.41 18.51
N LEU A 383 -6.03 11.40 19.37
CA LEU A 383 -6.40 12.75 18.94
C LEU A 383 -5.40 13.34 17.94
N CYS A 384 -4.11 13.12 18.12
CA CYS A 384 -3.08 13.64 17.23
C CYS A 384 -2.79 12.76 16.02
N THR A 385 -2.99 11.44 16.13
CA THR A 385 -2.63 10.50 15.05
C THR A 385 -3.77 10.24 14.07
N ILE A 386 -5.04 10.44 14.45
CA ILE A 386 -6.23 10.25 13.60
C ILE A 386 -6.12 10.93 12.23
N PRO A 387 -5.79 12.23 12.11
CA PRO A 387 -5.79 12.90 10.81
C PRO A 387 -4.72 12.33 9.88
N VAL A 388 -3.56 11.94 10.44
CA VAL A 388 -2.48 11.33 9.65
C VAL A 388 -2.87 9.91 9.21
N ALA A 389 -3.45 9.11 10.12
CA ALA A 389 -3.90 7.76 9.82
C ALA A 389 -5.03 7.76 8.77
N ALA A 390 -6.01 8.66 8.91
CA ALA A 390 -7.09 8.85 7.93
C ALA A 390 -6.54 9.21 6.54
N TYR A 391 -5.61 10.15 6.47
CA TYR A 391 -5.02 10.60 5.21
C TYR A 391 -4.15 9.53 4.54
N ALA A 392 -3.37 8.76 5.34
CA ALA A 392 -2.43 7.79 4.83
C ALA A 392 -3.06 6.41 4.54
N PHE A 393 -4.03 5.99 5.33
CA PHE A 393 -4.57 4.62 5.28
C PHE A 393 -6.08 4.57 5.02
N SER A 394 -6.79 5.69 5.10
CA SER A 394 -8.26 5.80 4.96
C SER A 394 -9.06 4.98 5.98
N GLU A 395 -8.38 4.35 6.94
CA GLU A 395 -8.95 3.50 8.00
C GLU A 395 -8.33 3.89 9.35
N ILE A 396 -9.15 3.90 10.40
CA ILE A 396 -8.74 4.24 11.76
C ILE A 396 -9.22 3.13 12.71
N PRO A 397 -8.33 2.41 13.39
CA PRO A 397 -8.71 1.52 14.48
C PRO A 397 -9.15 2.36 15.68
N VAL A 398 -10.42 2.22 16.10
CA VAL A 398 -11.04 3.06 17.13
C VAL A 398 -11.14 2.41 18.50
N LEU A 399 -10.83 1.13 18.64
CA LEU A 399 -10.93 0.42 19.91
C LEU A 399 -9.58 0.32 20.63
N PRO A 400 -9.49 0.72 21.91
CA PRO A 400 -8.26 0.69 22.69
C PRO A 400 -7.87 -0.70 23.20
N PHE A 401 -8.77 -1.70 23.14
CA PHE A 401 -8.60 -2.97 23.85
C PHE A 401 -7.26 -3.67 23.58
N ALA A 402 -6.90 -3.85 22.30
CA ALA A 402 -5.65 -4.50 21.98
C ALA A 402 -4.45 -3.68 22.47
N THR A 403 -4.48 -2.36 22.32
CA THR A 403 -3.39 -1.49 22.77
C THR A 403 -3.22 -1.53 24.29
N LEU A 404 -4.32 -1.46 25.05
CA LEU A 404 -4.29 -1.48 26.52
C LEU A 404 -3.79 -2.81 27.09
N LEU A 405 -4.04 -3.92 26.40
CA LEU A 405 -3.60 -5.24 26.85
C LEU A 405 -2.19 -5.60 26.34
N ILE A 406 -1.86 -5.27 25.11
CA ILE A 406 -0.62 -5.68 24.45
C ILE A 406 0.56 -4.79 24.85
N VAL A 407 0.38 -3.47 24.88
CA VAL A 407 1.50 -2.53 25.12
C VAL A 407 2.15 -2.71 26.48
N PRO A 408 1.45 -2.93 27.62
CA PRO A 408 2.10 -3.20 28.89
C PRO A 408 2.96 -4.47 28.90
N ALA A 409 2.55 -5.51 28.17
CA ALA A 409 3.27 -6.78 28.10
C ALA A 409 4.47 -6.73 27.12
N MET A 410 4.57 -5.69 26.29
CA MET A 410 5.66 -5.54 25.31
C MET A 410 7.05 -5.51 25.96
N GLY A 411 7.19 -4.90 27.15
CA GLY A 411 8.45 -4.87 27.85
C GLY A 411 8.99 -6.28 28.16
N ALA A 412 8.11 -7.18 28.59
CA ALA A 412 8.45 -8.57 28.84
C ALA A 412 8.85 -9.31 27.54
N VAL A 413 8.08 -9.13 26.47
CA VAL A 413 8.40 -9.71 25.15
C VAL A 413 9.76 -9.25 24.66
N LEU A 414 10.10 -7.96 24.83
CA LEU A 414 11.39 -7.41 24.40
C LEU A 414 12.54 -7.99 25.22
N ILE A 415 12.44 -7.98 26.56
CA ILE A 415 13.51 -8.45 27.44
C ILE A 415 13.75 -9.95 27.25
N LEU A 416 12.69 -10.75 27.35
CA LEU A 416 12.78 -12.20 27.20
C LEU A 416 13.10 -12.59 25.74
N GLY A 417 12.58 -11.86 24.76
CA GLY A 417 12.88 -12.08 23.35
C GLY A 417 14.36 -11.83 23.02
N ILE A 418 14.97 -10.76 23.54
CA ILE A 418 16.40 -10.49 23.36
C ILE A 418 17.22 -11.56 24.11
N ALA A 419 16.92 -11.81 25.40
CA ALA A 419 17.63 -12.78 26.21
C ALA A 419 17.54 -14.19 25.62
N GLY A 420 16.34 -14.62 25.21
CA GLY A 420 16.11 -15.94 24.63
C GLY A 420 16.76 -16.09 23.25
N SER A 421 16.72 -15.04 22.40
CA SER A 421 17.41 -15.05 21.11
C SER A 421 18.93 -15.15 21.28
N THR A 422 19.50 -14.37 22.19
CA THR A 422 20.95 -14.41 22.49
C THR A 422 21.36 -15.75 23.11
N ALA A 423 20.63 -16.23 24.12
CA ALA A 423 20.87 -17.54 24.70
C ALA A 423 20.73 -18.66 23.66
N GLY A 424 19.74 -18.55 22.74
CA GLY A 424 19.53 -19.53 21.68
C GLY A 424 20.65 -19.61 20.65
N MET A 425 21.43 -18.54 20.49
CA MET A 425 22.64 -18.59 19.64
C MET A 425 23.77 -19.39 20.30
N LEU A 426 23.85 -19.40 21.66
CA LEU A 426 24.88 -20.09 22.42
C LEU A 426 24.44 -21.52 22.80
N CYS A 427 23.21 -21.67 23.28
CA CYS A 427 22.66 -22.91 23.81
C CYS A 427 21.18 -23.04 23.44
N SER A 428 20.82 -24.00 22.55
CA SER A 428 19.44 -24.19 22.10
C SER A 428 18.42 -24.42 23.20
N PRO A 429 18.64 -25.31 24.19
CA PRO A 429 17.69 -25.54 25.28
C PRO A 429 17.44 -24.29 26.15
N ALA A 430 18.48 -23.51 26.46
CA ALA A 430 18.31 -22.26 27.20
C ALA A 430 17.53 -21.21 26.43
N GLY A 431 17.83 -21.08 25.15
CA GLY A 431 17.07 -20.19 24.24
C GLY A 431 15.60 -20.60 24.13
N TRP A 432 15.34 -21.89 23.93
CA TRP A 432 13.98 -22.42 23.87
C TRP A 432 13.19 -22.14 25.15
N LEU A 433 13.77 -22.41 26.31
CA LEU A 433 13.12 -22.17 27.61
C LEU A 433 12.72 -20.69 27.81
N LEU A 434 13.61 -19.76 27.43
CA LEU A 434 13.35 -18.32 27.54
C LEU A 434 12.34 -17.81 26.48
N LEU A 435 12.26 -18.48 25.32
CA LEU A 435 11.33 -18.10 24.25
C LEU A 435 9.92 -18.67 24.41
N ILE A 436 9.70 -19.71 25.22
CA ILE A 436 8.37 -20.25 25.52
C ILE A 436 7.37 -19.15 25.96
N PRO A 437 7.66 -18.35 27.01
CA PRO A 437 6.73 -17.31 27.44
C PRO A 437 6.53 -16.22 26.37
N VAL A 438 7.54 -15.94 25.55
CA VAL A 438 7.42 -15.00 24.43
C VAL A 438 6.47 -15.55 23.37
N ASP A 439 6.62 -16.82 23.01
CA ASP A 439 5.76 -17.50 22.03
C ASP A 439 4.29 -17.48 22.47
N LEU A 440 4.04 -17.81 23.75
CA LEU A 440 2.69 -17.78 24.34
C LEU A 440 2.10 -16.37 24.36
N LEU A 441 2.89 -15.34 24.73
CA LEU A 441 2.44 -13.96 24.72
C LEU A 441 2.12 -13.49 23.31
N LEU A 442 2.92 -13.81 22.31
CA LEU A 442 2.66 -13.45 20.93
C LEU A 442 1.43 -14.17 20.36
N GLN A 443 1.19 -15.44 20.74
CA GLN A 443 -0.06 -16.12 20.40
C GLN A 443 -1.26 -15.44 21.07
N LEU A 444 -1.14 -15.03 22.33
CA LEU A 444 -2.18 -14.27 23.02
C LEU A 444 -2.45 -12.93 22.31
N PHE A 445 -1.41 -12.20 21.88
CA PHE A 445 -1.55 -10.94 21.15
C PHE A 445 -2.31 -11.14 19.83
N GLU A 446 -2.02 -12.21 19.08
CA GLU A 446 -2.78 -12.54 17.87
C GLU A 446 -4.25 -12.85 18.17
N ARG A 447 -4.54 -13.59 19.26
CA ARG A 447 -5.93 -13.89 19.67
C ARG A 447 -6.69 -12.63 20.08
N ILE A 448 -6.03 -11.73 20.84
CA ILE A 448 -6.62 -10.42 21.19
C ILE A 448 -6.90 -9.60 19.94
N ALA A 449 -5.96 -9.53 19.01
CA ALA A 449 -6.13 -8.79 17.75
C ALA A 449 -7.26 -9.37 16.89
N LEU A 450 -7.39 -10.70 16.85
CA LEU A 450 -8.51 -11.39 16.20
C LEU A 450 -9.85 -11.08 16.88
N PHE A 451 -9.90 -11.12 18.20
CA PHE A 451 -11.11 -10.79 18.95
C PHE A 451 -11.56 -9.34 18.66
N VAL A 452 -10.63 -8.36 18.73
CA VAL A 452 -10.97 -6.97 18.38
C VAL A 452 -11.48 -6.86 16.95
N LYS A 453 -10.95 -7.65 16.03
CA LYS A 453 -11.42 -7.70 14.64
C LYS A 453 -12.87 -8.15 14.53
N THR A 454 -13.36 -9.03 15.39
CA THR A 454 -14.77 -9.49 15.34
C THR A 454 -15.77 -8.43 15.83
N ILE A 455 -15.29 -7.44 16.60
CA ILE A 455 -16.17 -6.38 17.14
C ILE A 455 -16.63 -5.45 16.01
N PRO A 456 -17.94 -5.29 15.78
CA PRO A 456 -18.46 -4.33 14.82
C PRO A 456 -17.97 -2.91 15.15
N GLY A 457 -17.56 -2.13 14.13
CA GLY A 457 -17.09 -0.76 14.33
C GLY A 457 -15.69 -0.63 14.93
N SER A 458 -14.93 -1.71 15.15
CA SER A 458 -13.55 -1.62 15.68
C SER A 458 -12.58 -0.88 14.75
N VAL A 459 -12.89 -0.81 13.47
CA VAL A 459 -12.16 0.00 12.48
C VAL A 459 -13.17 0.88 11.77
N TRP A 460 -12.87 2.16 11.72
CA TRP A 460 -13.67 3.14 11.01
C TRP A 460 -13.02 3.45 9.66
N THR A 461 -13.69 3.10 8.56
CA THR A 461 -13.28 3.44 7.19
C THR A 461 -13.79 4.85 6.89
N VAL A 462 -12.97 5.83 7.20
CA VAL A 462 -13.31 7.24 7.05
C VAL A 462 -13.14 7.74 5.61
N GLY A 463 -12.39 7.01 4.80
CA GLY A 463 -11.93 7.48 3.50
C GLY A 463 -10.80 8.51 3.64
N LYS A 464 -10.27 8.97 2.50
CA LYS A 464 -9.21 9.98 2.48
C LYS A 464 -9.82 11.37 2.74
N PRO A 465 -9.44 12.06 3.84
CA PRO A 465 -9.96 13.41 4.12
C PRO A 465 -9.36 14.42 3.13
N GLU A 466 -10.16 15.46 2.84
CA GLU A 466 -9.72 16.60 2.05
C GLU A 466 -8.86 17.56 2.88
N ARG A 467 -8.11 18.44 2.21
CA ARG A 467 -7.19 19.37 2.88
C ARG A 467 -7.89 20.29 3.89
N TRP A 468 -9.08 20.80 3.54
CA TRP A 468 -9.86 21.64 4.43
C TRP A 468 -10.32 20.92 5.71
N GLN A 469 -10.66 19.63 5.60
CA GLN A 469 -11.04 18.81 6.75
C GLN A 469 -9.87 18.61 7.72
N LEU A 470 -8.65 18.42 7.19
CA LEU A 470 -7.44 18.35 8.00
C LEU A 470 -7.14 19.67 8.71
N MET A 471 -7.33 20.81 8.04
CA MET A 471 -7.17 22.14 8.64
C MET A 471 -8.21 22.40 9.73
N ALA A 472 -9.48 22.10 9.44
CA ALA A 472 -10.56 22.23 10.41
C ALA A 472 -10.37 21.33 11.63
N TYR A 473 -9.91 20.09 11.42
CA TYR A 473 -9.55 19.19 12.50
C TYR A 473 -8.41 19.74 13.37
N GLY A 474 -7.35 20.28 12.75
CA GLY A 474 -6.25 20.93 13.44
C GLY A 474 -6.72 22.11 14.31
N PHE A 475 -7.65 22.92 13.77
CA PHE A 475 -8.27 23.99 14.53
C PHE A 475 -9.10 23.45 15.73
N CYS A 476 -9.87 22.39 15.52
CA CYS A 476 -10.57 21.71 16.62
C CYS A 476 -9.61 21.21 17.69
N LEU A 477 -8.45 20.62 17.32
CA LEU A 477 -7.45 20.20 18.30
C LEU A 477 -6.93 21.36 19.17
N LEU A 478 -6.69 22.52 18.56
CA LEU A 478 -6.31 23.73 19.31
C LEU A 478 -7.40 24.11 20.31
N LEU A 479 -8.66 24.11 19.89
CA LEU A 479 -9.80 24.40 20.78
C LEU A 479 -9.93 23.35 21.89
N VAL A 480 -9.73 22.06 21.59
CA VAL A 480 -9.69 20.99 22.61
C VAL A 480 -8.62 21.29 23.65
N TRP A 481 -7.41 21.64 23.21
CA TRP A 481 -6.32 21.96 24.13
C TRP A 481 -6.65 23.15 25.03
N ILE A 482 -7.22 24.24 24.46
CA ILE A 482 -7.66 25.40 25.22
C ILE A 482 -8.73 25.00 26.25
N CYS A 483 -9.76 24.26 25.85
CA CYS A 483 -10.80 23.79 26.75
C CYS A 483 -10.25 22.94 27.90
N LEU A 484 -9.33 22.01 27.61
CA LEU A 484 -8.69 21.16 28.60
C LEU A 484 -7.86 21.99 29.61
N ARG A 485 -7.08 22.98 29.13
CA ARG A 485 -6.25 23.87 29.97
C ARG A 485 -7.12 24.68 30.96
N HIS A 486 -8.34 25.01 30.58
CA HIS A 486 -9.29 25.76 31.42
C HIS A 486 -10.26 24.85 32.19
N GLY A 487 -10.02 23.53 32.27
CA GLY A 487 -10.87 22.62 33.01
C GLY A 487 -12.28 22.37 32.40
N MET A 488 -12.50 22.80 31.14
CA MET A 488 -13.79 22.72 30.47
C MET A 488 -13.98 21.36 29.75
N GLY A 489 -13.87 20.23 30.46
CA GLY A 489 -13.90 18.90 29.87
C GLY A 489 -15.12 18.61 28.99
N ARG A 490 -16.34 19.05 29.40
CA ARG A 490 -17.58 18.87 28.59
C ARG A 490 -17.48 19.59 27.25
N ARG A 491 -16.92 20.80 27.21
CA ARG A 491 -16.72 21.57 25.96
C ARG A 491 -15.65 20.90 25.09
N ALA A 492 -14.57 20.42 25.71
CA ALA A 492 -13.55 19.64 24.98
C ALA A 492 -14.16 18.42 24.29
N ALA A 493 -15.04 17.65 24.98
CA ALA A 493 -15.73 16.50 24.40
C ALA A 493 -16.63 16.89 23.21
N LEU A 494 -17.36 18.02 23.30
CA LEU A 494 -18.17 18.53 22.19
C LEU A 494 -17.31 18.92 20.98
N VAL A 495 -16.16 19.56 21.22
CA VAL A 495 -15.22 19.92 20.13
C VAL A 495 -14.60 18.67 19.50
N VAL A 496 -14.28 17.62 20.28
CA VAL A 496 -13.82 16.33 19.74
C VAL A 496 -14.92 15.70 18.87
N ALA A 497 -16.17 15.71 19.33
CA ALA A 497 -17.29 15.22 18.52
C ALA A 497 -17.44 16.01 17.20
N ALA A 498 -17.30 17.34 17.24
CA ALA A 498 -17.28 18.17 16.04
C ALA A 498 -16.09 17.84 15.12
N ALA A 499 -14.90 17.60 15.65
CA ALA A 499 -13.72 17.20 14.87
C ALA A 499 -13.94 15.86 14.17
N VAL A 500 -14.54 14.88 14.86
CA VAL A 500 -14.92 13.58 14.28
C VAL A 500 -15.98 13.77 13.19
N LEU A 501 -16.98 14.61 13.44
CA LEU A 501 -18.01 14.95 12.45
C LEU A 501 -17.38 15.55 11.18
N VAL A 502 -16.47 16.51 11.33
CA VAL A 502 -15.77 17.16 10.20
C VAL A 502 -15.05 16.12 9.33
N LEU A 503 -14.36 15.15 9.93
CA LEU A 503 -13.71 14.08 9.16
C LEU A 503 -14.72 13.13 8.49
N SER A 504 -15.93 13.01 9.06
CA SER A 504 -16.99 12.16 8.53
C SER A 504 -17.74 12.78 7.35
N LEU A 505 -17.67 14.11 7.19
CA LEU A 505 -18.38 14.79 6.12
C LEU A 505 -17.81 14.38 4.76
N LYS A 506 -18.66 13.88 3.89
CA LYS A 506 -18.32 13.55 2.50
C LYS A 506 -19.32 14.26 1.59
N TRP A 507 -18.77 15.01 0.66
CA TRP A 507 -19.59 15.59 -0.40
C TRP A 507 -19.56 14.66 -1.59
N SER A 508 -20.70 14.05 -1.89
CA SER A 508 -20.82 13.13 -3.02
C SER A 508 -21.67 13.77 -4.11
N PRO A 509 -21.23 13.73 -5.40
CA PRO A 509 -22.07 14.12 -6.53
C PRO A 509 -23.31 13.21 -6.61
N ALA A 510 -24.37 13.66 -7.27
CA ALA A 510 -25.61 12.91 -7.37
C ALA A 510 -25.40 11.55 -8.07
N LEU A 511 -24.60 11.52 -9.14
CA LEU A 511 -24.06 10.30 -9.75
C LEU A 511 -22.58 10.53 -10.08
N SER A 512 -21.77 9.51 -9.84
CA SER A 512 -20.36 9.48 -10.24
C SER A 512 -20.03 8.13 -10.86
N ILE A 513 -19.38 8.16 -12.03
CA ILE A 513 -18.84 6.98 -12.72
C ILE A 513 -17.33 7.16 -12.78
N ALA A 514 -16.60 6.29 -12.10
CA ALA A 514 -15.14 6.33 -12.06
C ALA A 514 -14.56 5.09 -12.77
N MET A 515 -13.86 5.31 -13.88
CA MET A 515 -13.06 4.28 -14.54
C MET A 515 -11.67 4.27 -13.93
N LEU A 516 -11.30 3.15 -13.31
CA LEU A 516 -10.00 2.98 -12.65
C LEU A 516 -8.93 2.61 -13.68
N ASP A 517 -7.72 3.10 -13.46
CA ASP A 517 -6.55 2.62 -14.19
C ASP A 517 -6.12 1.27 -13.60
N VAL A 518 -6.53 0.20 -14.23
CA VAL A 518 -6.13 -1.16 -13.90
C VAL A 518 -5.12 -1.74 -14.91
N GLY A 519 -4.66 -0.91 -15.85
CA GLY A 519 -3.82 -1.35 -16.97
C GLY A 519 -4.66 -1.99 -18.09
N GLN A 520 -4.23 -3.15 -18.59
CA GLN A 520 -5.02 -3.91 -19.56
C GLN A 520 -6.12 -4.67 -18.83
N GLY A 521 -7.35 -4.19 -18.91
CA GLY A 521 -8.51 -4.69 -18.20
C GLY A 521 -9.50 -3.58 -17.85
N ASP A 522 -10.61 -3.91 -17.24
CA ASP A 522 -11.67 -2.97 -16.90
C ASP A 522 -11.98 -2.95 -15.41
N SER A 523 -12.29 -1.77 -14.89
CA SER A 523 -12.89 -1.61 -13.57
C SER A 523 -13.58 -0.25 -13.46
N LEU A 524 -14.90 -0.26 -13.30
CA LEU A 524 -15.68 0.94 -13.14
C LEU A 524 -16.40 0.93 -11.79
N VAL A 525 -16.35 2.04 -11.09
CA VAL A 525 -17.06 2.24 -9.83
C VAL A 525 -18.14 3.30 -10.03
N ILE A 526 -19.39 2.89 -9.90
CA ILE A 526 -20.56 3.75 -10.00
C ILE A 526 -21.02 4.07 -8.59
N SER A 527 -21.12 5.33 -8.21
CA SER A 527 -21.64 5.75 -6.92
C SER A 527 -22.77 6.76 -7.07
N ARG A 528 -23.87 6.50 -6.37
CA ARG A 528 -25.01 7.40 -6.31
C ARG A 528 -24.98 8.17 -5.00
N GLY A 529 -24.62 9.47 -5.09
CA GLY A 529 -24.57 10.34 -3.92
C GLY A 529 -25.93 10.61 -3.31
N LEU A 530 -26.03 10.46 -2.00
CA LEU A 530 -27.23 10.69 -1.22
C LEU A 530 -27.21 12.00 -0.43
N GLY A 531 -26.26 12.89 -0.77
CA GLY A 531 -26.04 14.17 -0.07
C GLY A 531 -24.93 14.12 0.96
N MET A 532 -24.91 15.10 1.86
CA MET A 532 -23.76 15.42 2.69
C MET A 532 -23.40 14.39 3.77
N TRP A 533 -24.34 13.54 4.20
CA TRP A 533 -24.05 12.52 5.21
C TRP A 533 -25.13 11.44 5.28
N LYS A 534 -24.69 10.16 5.22
CA LYS A 534 -25.52 9.01 5.59
C LYS A 534 -24.73 7.93 6.30
N PRO A 535 -25.22 7.38 7.39
CA PRO A 535 -24.69 6.15 7.97
C PRO A 535 -24.73 5.03 6.94
N GLY A 536 -23.58 4.40 6.64
CA GLY A 536 -23.46 3.34 5.65
C GLY A 536 -22.93 3.76 4.27
N GLY A 537 -22.71 5.04 4.02
CA GLY A 537 -22.15 5.57 2.77
C GLY A 537 -23.12 5.60 1.60
N ASP A 538 -22.62 6.05 0.45
CA ASP A 538 -23.37 6.06 -0.81
C ASP A 538 -23.57 4.64 -1.35
N PRO A 539 -24.68 4.36 -2.06
CA PRO A 539 -24.80 3.14 -2.84
C PRO A 539 -23.72 3.08 -3.92
N VAL A 540 -22.95 1.99 -3.91
CA VAL A 540 -21.84 1.77 -4.83
C VAL A 540 -22.06 0.48 -5.60
N TYR A 541 -21.82 0.54 -6.91
CA TYR A 541 -21.77 -0.62 -7.79
C TYR A 541 -20.39 -0.71 -8.42
N LEU A 542 -19.90 -1.91 -8.61
CA LEU A 542 -18.66 -2.22 -9.29
C LEU A 542 -19.01 -2.94 -10.60
N VAL A 543 -18.51 -2.47 -11.72
CA VAL A 543 -18.65 -3.13 -13.02
C VAL A 543 -17.25 -3.53 -13.48
N ASP A 544 -17.05 -4.82 -13.59
CA ASP A 544 -15.76 -5.46 -13.82
C ASP A 544 -14.70 -5.09 -12.77
N GLY A 545 -13.57 -5.76 -12.83
CA GLY A 545 -12.50 -5.50 -11.89
C GLY A 545 -11.34 -6.44 -12.13
N GLY A 546 -10.72 -6.36 -13.28
CA GLY A 546 -9.63 -7.25 -13.64
C GLY A 546 -8.47 -6.53 -14.32
N SER A 547 -7.39 -7.28 -14.54
CA SER A 547 -6.22 -6.84 -15.29
C SER A 547 -5.36 -8.01 -15.73
N SER A 548 -4.91 -8.01 -16.98
CA SER A 548 -3.89 -8.93 -17.49
C SER A 548 -2.46 -8.38 -17.37
N SER A 549 -2.29 -7.08 -17.14
CA SER A 549 -0.97 -6.43 -17.05
C SER A 549 -0.55 -6.08 -15.62
N VAL A 550 -1.50 -5.82 -14.71
CA VAL A 550 -1.23 -5.47 -13.31
C VAL A 550 -1.43 -6.69 -12.41
N LYS A 551 -0.42 -7.02 -11.61
CA LYS A 551 -0.54 -8.11 -10.63
C LYS A 551 -1.39 -7.68 -9.45
N GLN A 552 -2.38 -8.51 -9.10
CA GLN A 552 -3.29 -8.31 -7.97
C GLN A 552 -4.04 -6.95 -8.02
N PRO A 553 -4.79 -6.68 -9.11
CA PRO A 553 -5.50 -5.40 -9.29
C PRO A 553 -6.54 -5.15 -8.20
N GLY A 554 -7.20 -6.18 -7.69
CA GLY A 554 -8.14 -6.08 -6.57
C GLY A 554 -7.48 -5.52 -5.32
N LYS A 555 -6.33 -6.10 -4.94
CA LYS A 555 -5.59 -5.74 -3.73
C LYS A 555 -4.92 -4.37 -3.81
N TYR A 556 -4.34 -4.01 -4.95
CA TYR A 556 -3.49 -2.83 -5.08
C TYR A 556 -4.15 -1.63 -5.77
N ARG A 557 -5.26 -1.84 -6.50
CA ARG A 557 -5.99 -0.80 -7.23
C ARG A 557 -7.42 -0.60 -6.70
N ILE A 558 -8.27 -1.63 -6.76
CA ILE A 558 -9.71 -1.55 -6.46
C ILE A 558 -9.97 -1.33 -4.97
N ILE A 559 -9.43 -2.18 -4.08
CA ILE A 559 -9.64 -2.06 -2.63
C ILE A 559 -9.12 -0.72 -2.08
N PRO A 560 -7.91 -0.24 -2.44
CA PRO A 560 -7.43 1.08 -2.02
C PRO A 560 -8.35 2.22 -2.49
N TYR A 561 -8.83 2.17 -3.72
CA TYR A 561 -9.79 3.16 -4.22
C TYR A 561 -11.08 3.18 -3.40
N LEU A 562 -11.71 2.02 -3.20
CA LEU A 562 -12.95 1.90 -2.41
C LEU A 562 -12.74 2.43 -0.98
N LYS A 563 -11.63 2.09 -0.33
CA LYS A 563 -11.28 2.59 1.01
C LYS A 563 -11.07 4.09 1.00
N SER A 564 -10.41 4.64 0.00
CA SER A 564 -10.17 6.08 -0.11
C SER A 564 -11.47 6.89 -0.25
N ARG A 565 -12.49 6.27 -0.86
CA ARG A 565 -13.85 6.85 -0.95
C ARG A 565 -14.69 6.59 0.29
N GLY A 566 -14.20 5.82 1.27
CA GLY A 566 -14.93 5.45 2.48
C GLY A 566 -16.02 4.41 2.24
N VAL A 567 -15.91 3.61 1.17
CA VAL A 567 -16.88 2.59 0.82
C VAL A 567 -16.80 1.42 1.79
N THR A 568 -17.89 1.11 2.45
CA THR A 568 -18.04 -0.03 3.36
C THR A 568 -19.05 -1.07 2.85
N ARG A 569 -19.82 -0.72 1.80
CA ARG A 569 -20.85 -1.58 1.22
C ARG A 569 -20.90 -1.38 -0.30
N ILE A 570 -20.85 -2.47 -1.04
CA ILE A 570 -21.10 -2.54 -2.49
C ILE A 570 -22.47 -3.18 -2.68
N ARG A 571 -23.40 -2.50 -3.33
CA ARG A 571 -24.74 -3.02 -3.59
C ARG A 571 -24.76 -4.10 -4.64
N GLY A 572 -23.90 -3.98 -5.64
CA GLY A 572 -23.80 -4.97 -6.69
C GLY A 572 -22.45 -4.94 -7.39
N ILE A 573 -21.97 -6.11 -7.74
CA ILE A 573 -20.83 -6.32 -8.62
C ILE A 573 -21.38 -6.92 -9.91
N PHE A 574 -21.15 -6.26 -11.04
CA PHE A 574 -21.49 -6.76 -12.37
C PHE A 574 -20.23 -7.29 -13.03
N VAL A 575 -20.28 -8.45 -13.63
CA VAL A 575 -19.17 -9.01 -14.42
C VAL A 575 -19.67 -9.19 -15.84
N SER A 576 -18.98 -8.53 -16.78
CA SER A 576 -19.39 -8.50 -18.17
C SER A 576 -19.22 -9.85 -18.86
N HIS A 577 -18.09 -10.53 -18.64
CA HIS A 577 -17.76 -11.86 -19.19
C HIS A 577 -16.63 -12.53 -18.37
N GLY A 578 -16.22 -13.74 -18.77
CA GLY A 578 -15.35 -14.63 -18.00
C GLY A 578 -13.85 -14.38 -18.11
N ASP A 579 -13.39 -13.39 -18.84
CA ASP A 579 -11.95 -13.16 -19.07
C ASP A 579 -11.25 -12.58 -17.84
N GLN A 580 -9.99 -12.94 -17.63
CA GLN A 580 -9.22 -12.63 -16.43
C GLN A 580 -9.03 -11.13 -16.23
N ASP A 581 -8.95 -10.35 -17.29
CA ASP A 581 -8.83 -8.91 -17.24
C ASP A 581 -10.13 -8.15 -16.89
N HIS A 582 -11.22 -8.89 -16.65
CA HIS A 582 -12.47 -8.37 -16.11
C HIS A 582 -12.80 -8.91 -14.72
N LEU A 583 -12.26 -10.06 -14.32
CA LEU A 583 -12.71 -10.74 -13.09
C LEU A 583 -11.64 -10.98 -12.02
N ASN A 584 -10.33 -11.07 -12.33
CA ASN A 584 -9.33 -11.50 -11.35
C ASN A 584 -9.23 -10.58 -10.11
N GLY A 585 -9.44 -9.28 -10.26
CA GLY A 585 -9.48 -8.35 -9.14
C GLY A 585 -10.76 -8.47 -8.30
N ILE A 586 -11.88 -8.89 -8.91
CA ILE A 586 -13.11 -9.24 -8.18
C ILE A 586 -12.88 -10.52 -7.38
N GLU A 587 -12.24 -11.54 -7.93
CA GLU A 587 -11.85 -12.74 -7.22
C GLU A 587 -10.99 -12.43 -5.99
N GLU A 588 -10.03 -11.52 -6.15
CA GLU A 588 -9.19 -11.04 -5.05
C GLU A 588 -10.01 -10.31 -4.00
N LEU A 589 -10.90 -9.40 -4.40
CA LEU A 589 -11.79 -8.67 -3.50
C LEU A 589 -12.66 -9.65 -2.69
N LEU A 590 -13.29 -10.62 -3.34
CA LEU A 590 -14.10 -11.63 -2.69
C LEU A 590 -13.27 -12.55 -1.78
N THR A 591 -12.06 -12.91 -2.19
CA THR A 591 -11.12 -13.69 -1.37
C THR A 591 -10.73 -12.93 -0.10
N GLU A 592 -10.49 -11.61 -0.20
CA GLU A 592 -10.21 -10.76 0.95
C GLU A 592 -11.44 -10.64 1.88
N ILE A 593 -12.66 -10.63 1.33
CA ILE A 593 -13.92 -10.63 2.09
C ILE A 593 -14.11 -11.99 2.81
N VAL A 594 -13.97 -13.11 2.10
CA VAL A 594 -14.06 -14.47 2.67
C VAL A 594 -13.04 -14.67 3.78
N GLY A 595 -11.79 -14.22 3.55
CA GLY A 595 -10.72 -14.23 4.56
C GLY A 595 -10.94 -13.21 5.69
N GLN A 596 -12.03 -12.45 5.65
CA GLN A 596 -12.32 -11.36 6.58
C GLN A 596 -11.18 -10.34 6.70
N ARG A 597 -10.39 -10.15 5.64
CA ARG A 597 -9.25 -9.23 5.63
C ARG A 597 -9.63 -7.79 5.31
N ILE A 598 -10.85 -7.57 4.84
CA ILE A 598 -11.44 -6.25 4.61
C ILE A 598 -12.87 -6.21 5.14
N ARG A 599 -13.36 -5.00 5.42
CA ARG A 599 -14.71 -4.76 5.96
C ARG A 599 -15.64 -4.13 4.92
N ILE A 600 -15.60 -4.65 3.71
CA ILE A 600 -16.52 -4.27 2.66
C ILE A 600 -17.58 -5.38 2.56
N ARG A 601 -18.84 -5.01 2.64
CA ARG A 601 -19.97 -5.93 2.40
C ARG A 601 -20.39 -5.83 0.95
N VAL A 602 -20.70 -6.95 0.35
CA VAL A 602 -21.27 -7.04 -0.99
C VAL A 602 -22.64 -7.65 -0.89
N ASP A 603 -23.66 -7.00 -1.46
CA ASP A 603 -25.03 -7.48 -1.37
C ASP A 603 -25.34 -8.52 -2.45
N ALA A 604 -24.88 -8.29 -3.69
CA ALA A 604 -25.13 -9.18 -4.81
C ALA A 604 -23.97 -9.21 -5.82
N LEU A 605 -23.82 -10.35 -6.48
CA LEU A 605 -23.00 -10.54 -7.67
C LEU A 605 -23.94 -10.80 -8.87
N TYR A 606 -23.77 -10.04 -9.92
CA TYR A 606 -24.54 -10.12 -11.16
C TYR A 606 -23.65 -10.69 -12.25
N LEU A 607 -24.06 -11.80 -12.85
CA LEU A 607 -23.35 -12.55 -13.88
C LEU A 607 -24.23 -12.72 -15.11
N THR A 608 -23.62 -12.99 -16.26
CA THR A 608 -24.36 -13.46 -17.45
C THR A 608 -24.75 -14.94 -17.28
N PRO A 609 -25.82 -15.44 -17.91
CA PRO A 609 -26.20 -16.86 -17.84
C PRO A 609 -25.08 -17.80 -18.33
N GLN A 610 -24.28 -17.37 -19.31
CA GLN A 610 -23.16 -18.12 -19.88
C GLN A 610 -22.11 -18.44 -18.82
N MET A 611 -21.85 -17.51 -17.91
CA MET A 611 -20.90 -17.69 -16.81
C MET A 611 -21.31 -18.76 -15.77
N GLN A 612 -22.53 -19.25 -15.82
CA GLN A 612 -22.98 -20.30 -14.90
C GLN A 612 -22.22 -21.62 -15.09
N ASN A 613 -21.89 -21.93 -16.34
CA ASN A 613 -21.21 -23.17 -16.74
C ASN A 613 -19.72 -22.97 -17.02
N ASP A 614 -19.23 -21.76 -16.95
CA ASP A 614 -17.81 -21.44 -17.12
C ASP A 614 -17.01 -21.68 -15.83
N ALA A 615 -15.75 -22.08 -15.97
CA ALA A 615 -14.86 -22.35 -14.84
C ALA A 615 -14.61 -21.08 -13.98
N ALA A 616 -14.47 -19.92 -14.63
CA ALA A 616 -14.25 -18.64 -13.99
C ALA A 616 -15.49 -18.19 -13.21
N GLY A 617 -16.67 -18.27 -13.83
CA GLY A 617 -17.94 -18.00 -13.16
C GLY A 617 -18.18 -18.95 -12.00
N GLY A 618 -17.87 -20.25 -12.17
CA GLY A 618 -17.97 -21.26 -11.12
C GLY A 618 -17.10 -20.96 -9.90
N HIS A 619 -15.90 -20.39 -10.11
CA HIS A 619 -15.02 -19.94 -9.01
C HIS A 619 -15.62 -18.76 -8.24
N LEU A 620 -16.08 -17.72 -8.93
CA LEU A 620 -16.77 -16.57 -8.32
C LEU A 620 -17.99 -16.99 -7.51
N ILE A 621 -18.81 -17.90 -8.06
CA ILE A 621 -20.00 -18.47 -7.40
C ILE A 621 -19.60 -19.15 -6.08
N LYS A 622 -18.53 -19.94 -6.07
CA LYS A 622 -18.02 -20.60 -4.84
C LYS A 622 -17.57 -19.57 -3.79
N LEU A 623 -16.87 -18.51 -4.19
CA LEU A 623 -16.45 -17.43 -3.28
C LEU A 623 -17.66 -16.69 -2.71
N CYS A 624 -18.65 -16.35 -3.53
CA CYS A 624 -19.87 -15.67 -3.11
C CYS A 624 -20.69 -16.52 -2.13
N ARG A 625 -20.85 -17.81 -2.38
CA ARG A 625 -21.52 -18.73 -1.45
C ARG A 625 -20.83 -18.77 -0.08
N LYS A 626 -19.48 -18.81 -0.06
CA LYS A 626 -18.71 -18.75 1.19
C LYS A 626 -18.86 -17.42 1.93
N ALA A 627 -19.03 -16.31 1.20
CA ALA A 627 -19.22 -14.98 1.76
C ALA A 627 -20.69 -14.65 2.11
N GLY A 628 -21.65 -15.50 1.76
CA GLY A 628 -23.09 -15.23 1.93
C GLY A 628 -23.63 -14.14 1.01
N ILE A 629 -23.02 -13.97 -0.19
CA ILE A 629 -23.39 -12.98 -1.19
C ILE A 629 -24.43 -13.58 -2.15
N ARG A 630 -25.49 -12.84 -2.43
CA ARG A 630 -26.54 -13.25 -3.38
C ARG A 630 -25.97 -13.25 -4.80
N ILE A 631 -26.27 -14.27 -5.58
CA ILE A 631 -25.89 -14.39 -6.98
C ILE A 631 -27.15 -14.25 -7.82
N VAL A 632 -27.07 -13.44 -8.87
CA VAL A 632 -28.18 -13.17 -9.80
C VAL A 632 -27.65 -13.23 -11.22
N PHE A 633 -28.29 -13.99 -12.07
CA PHE A 633 -27.99 -14.03 -13.50
C PHE A 633 -28.90 -13.04 -14.23
N LEU A 634 -28.25 -12.18 -15.01
CA LEU A 634 -28.93 -11.11 -15.74
C LEU A 634 -28.90 -11.38 -17.24
N LYS A 635 -30.03 -11.13 -17.88
CA LYS A 635 -30.21 -11.20 -19.34
C LYS A 635 -30.88 -9.93 -19.85
N LYS A 636 -30.87 -9.72 -21.14
CA LYS A 636 -31.55 -8.62 -21.81
C LYS A 636 -32.93 -8.34 -21.25
N GLY A 637 -33.24 -7.07 -21.08
CA GLY A 637 -34.50 -6.60 -20.53
C GLY A 637 -34.56 -6.53 -19.01
N ASN A 638 -33.62 -7.18 -18.27
CA ASN A 638 -33.55 -7.02 -16.81
C ASN A 638 -33.22 -5.58 -16.44
N THR A 639 -33.91 -5.06 -15.46
CA THR A 639 -33.73 -3.67 -14.98
C THR A 639 -33.57 -3.64 -13.48
N LEU A 640 -32.58 -2.88 -13.01
CA LEU A 640 -32.34 -2.59 -11.62
C LEU A 640 -32.64 -1.11 -11.35
N GLN A 641 -33.48 -0.80 -10.36
CA GLN A 641 -33.81 0.56 -9.98
C GLN A 641 -33.25 0.88 -8.60
N ASP A 642 -32.43 1.93 -8.50
CA ASP A 642 -31.94 2.46 -7.24
C ASP A 642 -32.17 3.96 -7.16
N GLY A 643 -33.32 4.35 -6.62
CA GLY A 643 -33.78 5.74 -6.63
C GLY A 643 -33.92 6.28 -8.05
N LYS A 644 -33.15 7.32 -8.39
CA LYS A 644 -33.16 7.90 -9.73
C LYS A 644 -32.25 7.16 -10.73
N LEU A 645 -31.38 6.27 -10.25
CA LEU A 645 -30.51 5.48 -11.12
C LEU A 645 -31.27 4.23 -11.59
N ARG A 646 -31.37 4.09 -12.90
CA ARG A 646 -31.87 2.88 -13.57
C ARG A 646 -30.70 2.23 -14.29
N ILE A 647 -30.51 0.93 -14.09
CA ILE A 647 -29.53 0.09 -14.77
C ILE A 647 -30.29 -0.94 -15.58
N GLN A 648 -30.21 -0.88 -16.88
CA GLN A 648 -30.89 -1.80 -17.81
C GLN A 648 -29.84 -2.65 -18.51
N VAL A 649 -30.11 -3.95 -18.63
CA VAL A 649 -29.28 -4.90 -19.38
C VAL A 649 -29.78 -4.94 -20.81
N LEU A 650 -28.93 -4.56 -21.78
CA LEU A 650 -29.21 -4.60 -23.21
C LEU A 650 -28.71 -5.90 -23.86
N HIS A 651 -27.73 -6.58 -23.26
CA HIS A 651 -27.12 -7.82 -23.75
C HIS A 651 -26.55 -8.62 -22.56
N PRO A 652 -26.49 -9.99 -22.60
CA PRO A 652 -26.84 -10.91 -23.69
C PRO A 652 -28.33 -11.27 -23.76
N ASP A 653 -28.74 -11.72 -24.97
CA ASP A 653 -30.12 -12.11 -25.27
C ASP A 653 -30.44 -13.55 -24.87
N THR A 654 -29.46 -14.44 -24.90
CA THR A 654 -29.67 -15.89 -24.93
C THR A 654 -29.53 -16.53 -23.54
N GLU A 655 -30.40 -17.51 -23.28
CA GLU A 655 -30.16 -18.52 -22.24
C GLU A 655 -29.02 -19.45 -22.71
N PRO A 656 -28.25 -20.06 -21.77
CA PRO A 656 -27.20 -21.00 -22.13
C PRO A 656 -27.86 -22.10 -22.98
N GLU A 657 -27.32 -22.39 -24.17
CA GLU A 657 -27.71 -23.56 -24.94
C GLU A 657 -27.48 -24.78 -24.08
N ASN A 658 -28.57 -25.34 -23.57
CA ASN A 658 -28.54 -26.69 -23.01
C ASN A 658 -28.12 -27.62 -24.15
N GLY A 659 -26.92 -28.14 -24.10
CA GLY A 659 -26.36 -29.07 -25.08
C GLY A 659 -27.27 -30.33 -25.19
N SER A 660 -28.30 -30.23 -25.97
CA SER A 660 -29.01 -31.39 -26.49
C SER A 660 -28.26 -31.87 -27.74
N GLY A 661 -27.22 -32.62 -27.53
CA GLY A 661 -26.56 -33.37 -28.57
C GLY A 661 -27.49 -34.51 -29.02
N THR A 662 -28.33 -34.29 -30.02
CA THR A 662 -28.92 -35.37 -30.81
C THR A 662 -27.89 -35.77 -31.84
N GLY A 663 -27.27 -36.92 -31.64
CA GLY A 663 -26.41 -37.60 -32.58
C GLY A 663 -27.10 -37.86 -33.92
N GLY A 664 -26.55 -37.32 -34.98
CA GLY A 664 -26.76 -37.74 -36.33
C GLY A 664 -25.49 -38.42 -36.85
N THR A 665 -25.47 -39.72 -36.82
CA THR A 665 -24.47 -40.54 -37.52
C THR A 665 -24.66 -40.41 -39.04
N ASP A 666 -23.72 -39.85 -39.72
CA ASP A 666 -23.47 -40.24 -41.13
C ASP A 666 -21.96 -40.16 -41.39
N GLY A 667 -21.45 -41.37 -41.66
CA GLY A 667 -20.09 -41.56 -42.04
C GLY A 667 -19.87 -41.24 -43.53
N ARG A 668 -18.76 -40.55 -43.81
CA ARG A 668 -18.01 -40.70 -45.05
C ARG A 668 -16.55 -40.30 -44.88
N THR A 669 -15.72 -41.27 -45.10
CA THR A 669 -14.27 -41.24 -45.26
C THR A 669 -13.83 -40.44 -46.46
N ALA A 670 -12.82 -39.59 -46.32
CA ALA A 670 -11.80 -39.29 -47.35
C ALA A 670 -10.71 -38.39 -46.72
N GLY A 671 -9.51 -38.88 -46.54
CA GLY A 671 -8.43 -38.64 -47.47
C GLY A 671 -7.46 -37.59 -46.97
N ALA A 672 -6.31 -38.07 -46.43
CA ALA A 672 -5.19 -37.31 -45.87
C ALA A 672 -4.52 -36.37 -46.89
N SER A 673 -4.05 -35.21 -46.42
CA SER A 673 -2.78 -34.64 -46.89
C SER A 673 -2.09 -33.91 -45.76
N LEU A 674 -0.86 -34.31 -45.47
CA LEU A 674 0.10 -33.73 -44.55
C LEU A 674 0.54 -32.36 -45.09
N GLY A 675 0.44 -31.33 -44.26
CA GLY A 675 0.96 -30.00 -44.52
C GLY A 675 1.24 -29.30 -43.21
N ASP A 676 2.50 -29.21 -42.90
CA ASP A 676 3.26 -28.37 -41.98
C ASP A 676 2.47 -27.41 -41.09
N THR A 677 2.46 -27.64 -39.78
CA THR A 677 1.97 -26.75 -38.77
C THR A 677 3.00 -26.56 -37.65
N SER A 678 3.83 -25.55 -37.84
CA SER A 678 4.51 -24.86 -36.72
C SER A 678 3.70 -23.59 -36.35
N ARG A 679 2.67 -23.73 -35.52
CA ARG A 679 2.06 -22.64 -34.74
C ARG A 679 1.65 -23.20 -33.37
N GLY A 680 2.23 -22.53 -32.34
CA GLY A 680 2.16 -22.95 -30.96
C GLY A 680 0.74 -23.21 -30.45
N ALA A 681 0.62 -24.28 -29.72
CA ALA A 681 -0.55 -24.65 -28.96
C ALA A 681 -0.72 -23.64 -27.82
N SER A 682 -1.78 -22.82 -27.88
CA SER A 682 -2.32 -22.13 -26.73
C SER A 682 -3.33 -23.04 -26.06
N ASP A 683 -3.11 -23.32 -24.77
CA ASP A 683 -3.96 -24.07 -23.88
C ASP A 683 -5.43 -23.70 -24.06
N GLY A 684 -6.27 -24.70 -24.24
CA GLY A 684 -7.73 -24.57 -24.28
C GLY A 684 -8.31 -24.27 -22.91
N MET A 685 -8.28 -23.00 -22.49
CA MET A 685 -9.26 -22.44 -21.55
C MET A 685 -10.36 -21.79 -22.38
N THR A 686 -11.57 -22.30 -22.31
CA THR A 686 -12.78 -21.68 -22.83
C THR A 686 -13.04 -20.41 -22.02
N GLY A 687 -12.42 -19.29 -22.40
CA GLY A 687 -12.78 -17.94 -21.96
C GLY A 687 -14.14 -17.59 -22.54
N GLY A 688 -14.94 -16.79 -21.81
CA GLY A 688 -16.21 -16.29 -22.30
C GLY A 688 -15.99 -15.52 -23.62
N ARG A 689 -16.90 -15.68 -24.59
CA ARG A 689 -16.77 -14.94 -25.85
C ARG A 689 -17.02 -13.46 -25.63
N ASN A 690 -16.17 -12.58 -26.13
CA ASN A 690 -16.37 -11.11 -26.09
C ASN A 690 -17.73 -10.69 -26.63
N GLU A 691 -18.24 -11.44 -27.62
CA GLU A 691 -19.59 -11.25 -28.19
C GLU A 691 -20.72 -11.38 -27.18
N ASP A 692 -20.52 -12.09 -26.05
CA ASP A 692 -21.51 -12.33 -24.99
C ASP A 692 -21.34 -11.37 -23.81
N SER A 693 -20.52 -10.33 -23.93
CA SER A 693 -20.28 -9.33 -22.87
C SER A 693 -21.57 -8.67 -22.41
N MET A 694 -21.78 -8.53 -21.11
CA MET A 694 -22.93 -7.82 -20.53
C MET A 694 -22.84 -6.33 -20.89
N VAL A 695 -23.88 -5.83 -21.54
CA VAL A 695 -24.02 -4.40 -21.86
C VAL A 695 -25.04 -3.77 -20.94
N LEU A 696 -24.64 -2.69 -20.26
CA LEU A 696 -25.45 -1.97 -19.30
C LEU A 696 -25.73 -0.54 -19.78
N LEU A 697 -27.01 -0.17 -19.83
CA LEU A 697 -27.45 1.21 -19.98
C LEU A 697 -27.80 1.77 -18.60
N LEU A 698 -27.10 2.82 -18.21
CA LEU A 698 -27.30 3.54 -16.96
C LEU A 698 -28.05 4.83 -17.27
N SER A 699 -29.27 5.00 -16.74
CA SER A 699 -30.04 6.23 -16.90
C SER A 699 -30.21 6.95 -15.56
N PHE A 700 -29.90 8.25 -15.52
CA PHE A 700 -30.02 9.08 -14.34
C PHE A 700 -30.53 10.49 -14.69
N GLY A 701 -31.85 10.68 -14.64
CA GLY A 701 -32.50 11.91 -15.17
C GLY A 701 -32.33 11.99 -16.69
N ASP A 702 -31.75 13.09 -17.16
CA ASP A 702 -31.47 13.33 -18.59
C ASP A 702 -30.04 12.91 -18.99
N PHE A 703 -29.39 12.03 -18.23
CA PHE A 703 -28.05 11.54 -18.48
C PHE A 703 -28.08 10.02 -18.67
N ASP A 704 -27.57 9.58 -19.79
CA ASP A 704 -27.43 8.18 -20.16
C ASP A 704 -25.97 7.79 -20.36
N ALA A 705 -25.58 6.63 -19.82
CA ALA A 705 -24.24 6.07 -19.95
C ALA A 705 -24.30 4.62 -20.40
N LEU A 706 -23.54 4.27 -21.43
CA LEU A 706 -23.47 2.93 -21.99
C LEU A 706 -22.15 2.26 -21.63
N LEU A 707 -22.24 1.12 -20.96
CA LEU A 707 -21.10 0.28 -20.56
C LEU A 707 -21.14 -1.02 -21.37
N THR A 708 -20.14 -1.22 -22.21
CA THR A 708 -20.17 -2.24 -23.29
C THR A 708 -19.34 -3.50 -22.98
N GLY A 709 -18.62 -3.54 -21.85
CA GLY A 709 -17.63 -4.62 -21.62
C GLY A 709 -16.66 -4.70 -22.81
N ASP A 710 -16.37 -5.90 -23.27
CA ASP A 710 -15.50 -6.14 -24.42
C ASP A 710 -16.28 -6.57 -25.67
N LEU A 711 -17.50 -6.03 -25.80
CA LEU A 711 -18.43 -6.34 -26.87
C LEU A 711 -17.79 -6.16 -28.27
N GLU A 712 -17.89 -7.17 -29.10
CA GLU A 712 -17.40 -7.20 -30.48
C GLU A 712 -18.37 -7.94 -31.41
N GLY A 713 -18.16 -7.79 -32.71
CA GLY A 713 -18.75 -8.59 -33.75
C GLY A 713 -20.26 -8.63 -33.75
N GLU A 714 -20.86 -9.81 -33.64
CA GLU A 714 -22.31 -10.01 -33.66
C GLU A 714 -22.99 -9.42 -32.43
N GLY A 715 -22.35 -9.45 -31.26
CA GLY A 715 -22.87 -8.81 -30.05
C GLY A 715 -23.11 -7.32 -30.24
N GLU A 716 -22.18 -6.62 -30.89
CA GLU A 716 -22.30 -5.17 -31.18
C GLU A 716 -23.49 -4.89 -32.13
N ARG A 717 -23.71 -5.72 -33.14
CA ARG A 717 -24.83 -5.60 -34.04
C ARG A 717 -26.18 -5.76 -33.32
N LYS A 718 -26.28 -6.71 -32.40
CA LYS A 718 -27.51 -6.94 -31.62
C LYS A 718 -27.88 -5.77 -30.74
N VAL A 719 -26.87 -5.13 -30.14
CA VAL A 719 -27.07 -3.97 -29.28
C VAL A 719 -27.35 -2.70 -30.05
N LEU A 720 -26.89 -2.61 -31.31
CA LEU A 720 -27.01 -1.43 -32.17
C LEU A 720 -28.47 -0.94 -32.33
N GLU A 721 -29.42 -1.86 -32.47
CA GLU A 721 -30.82 -1.53 -32.67
C GLU A 721 -31.45 -0.85 -31.47
N GLU A 722 -31.03 -1.20 -30.29
CA GLU A 722 -31.54 -0.70 -29.00
C GLU A 722 -30.75 0.49 -28.43
N THR A 723 -29.60 0.78 -29.04
CA THR A 723 -28.77 1.90 -28.63
C THR A 723 -29.39 3.21 -29.15
N GLY A 724 -29.63 4.16 -28.23
CA GLY A 724 -29.96 5.54 -28.48
C GLY A 724 -28.80 6.47 -28.21
N HIS A 725 -29.03 7.80 -28.27
CA HIS A 725 -28.05 8.79 -27.86
C HIS A 725 -27.64 8.57 -26.39
N VAL A 726 -26.32 8.66 -26.11
CA VAL A 726 -25.77 8.59 -24.75
C VAL A 726 -24.74 9.69 -24.55
N GLU A 727 -24.69 10.28 -23.35
CA GLU A 727 -23.66 11.26 -23.02
C GLU A 727 -22.31 10.60 -22.80
N TYR A 728 -22.31 9.37 -22.26
CA TYR A 728 -21.10 8.64 -21.91
C TYR A 728 -21.08 7.26 -22.54
N LEU A 729 -19.96 6.93 -23.18
CA LEU A 729 -19.67 5.59 -23.71
C LEU A 729 -18.38 5.03 -23.08
N LYS A 730 -18.44 3.89 -22.41
CA LYS A 730 -17.27 3.05 -22.17
C LYS A 730 -16.96 2.34 -23.49
N VAL A 731 -15.80 2.65 -24.09
CA VAL A 731 -15.37 2.06 -25.35
C VAL A 731 -15.11 0.57 -25.18
N ALA A 732 -15.65 -0.24 -26.05
CA ALA A 732 -15.57 -1.69 -25.97
C ALA A 732 -14.14 -2.20 -26.19
N HIS A 733 -13.82 -3.31 -25.53
CA HIS A 733 -12.57 -4.08 -25.67
C HIS A 733 -11.31 -3.20 -25.68
N HIS A 734 -11.21 -2.32 -24.68
CA HIS A 734 -10.06 -1.41 -24.48
C HIS A 734 -9.69 -0.55 -25.70
N GLY A 735 -10.63 -0.35 -26.62
CA GLY A 735 -10.39 0.34 -27.89
C GLY A 735 -9.74 -0.55 -28.96
N SER A 736 -10.09 -1.83 -29.00
CA SER A 736 -9.75 -2.77 -30.08
C SER A 736 -10.20 -2.22 -31.44
N ARG A 737 -9.45 -2.54 -32.51
CA ARG A 737 -9.84 -2.16 -33.87
C ARG A 737 -11.14 -2.81 -34.33
N ASN A 738 -11.49 -3.94 -33.75
CA ASN A 738 -12.63 -4.78 -34.10
C ASN A 738 -13.91 -4.42 -33.33
N SER A 739 -13.83 -3.49 -32.39
CA SER A 739 -14.95 -3.04 -31.56
C SER A 739 -15.31 -1.58 -31.85
N THR A 740 -16.45 -1.14 -31.35
CA THR A 740 -16.91 0.26 -31.42
C THR A 740 -16.88 0.77 -32.87
N SER A 741 -17.66 0.15 -33.73
CA SER A 741 -17.73 0.47 -35.16
C SER A 741 -18.26 1.89 -35.41
N ALA A 742 -18.03 2.41 -36.61
CA ALA A 742 -18.56 3.72 -37.03
C ALA A 742 -20.10 3.75 -36.96
N ALA A 743 -20.78 2.65 -37.34
CA ALA A 743 -22.23 2.53 -37.24
C ALA A 743 -22.72 2.62 -35.79
N PHE A 744 -21.99 1.95 -34.85
CA PHE A 744 -22.30 2.01 -33.45
C PHE A 744 -22.11 3.41 -32.85
N LEU A 745 -20.99 4.07 -33.18
CA LEU A 745 -20.74 5.45 -32.79
C LEU A 745 -21.77 6.44 -33.35
N CYS A 746 -22.17 6.28 -34.61
CA CYS A 746 -23.20 7.11 -35.21
C CYS A 746 -24.55 6.97 -34.50
N LYS A 747 -24.93 5.76 -34.09
CA LYS A 747 -26.18 5.48 -33.40
C LYS A 747 -26.15 5.94 -31.93
N ALA A 748 -25.07 5.62 -31.22
CA ALA A 748 -24.87 6.00 -29.81
C ALA A 748 -24.61 7.51 -29.67
N SER A 749 -24.02 8.13 -30.66
CA SER A 749 -23.68 9.56 -30.70
C SER A 749 -23.16 10.10 -29.39
N PRO A 750 -22.10 9.48 -28.82
CA PRO A 750 -21.63 9.81 -27.47
C PRO A 750 -21.00 11.20 -27.45
N VAL A 751 -21.20 11.92 -26.32
CA VAL A 751 -20.50 13.18 -26.08
C VAL A 751 -19.07 12.90 -25.63
N VAL A 752 -18.89 11.88 -24.76
CA VAL A 752 -17.59 11.48 -24.24
C VAL A 752 -17.41 9.97 -24.24
N CYS A 753 -16.23 9.54 -24.64
CA CYS A 753 -15.75 8.16 -24.64
C CYS A 753 -14.67 7.97 -23.60
N MET A 754 -14.76 6.92 -22.79
CA MET A 754 -13.68 6.53 -21.87
C MET A 754 -13.12 5.17 -22.25
N ILE A 755 -11.79 5.09 -22.22
CA ILE A 755 -11.02 3.92 -22.65
C ILE A 755 -10.12 3.48 -21.50
N SER A 756 -10.26 2.24 -21.07
CA SER A 756 -9.34 1.60 -20.15
C SER A 756 -8.25 0.90 -20.94
N ALA A 757 -7.01 1.37 -20.84
CA ALA A 757 -5.89 0.80 -21.57
C ALA A 757 -4.56 1.06 -20.84
N PRO A 758 -3.57 0.14 -20.93
CA PRO A 758 -2.28 0.28 -20.31
C PRO A 758 -1.37 1.25 -21.08
N GLU A 759 -0.33 1.74 -20.41
CA GLU A 759 0.71 2.55 -21.05
C GLU A 759 1.44 1.78 -22.16
N LYS A 760 1.71 0.50 -21.95
CA LYS A 760 2.32 -0.43 -22.93
C LYS A 760 1.39 -1.60 -23.16
N SER A 761 0.59 -1.52 -24.24
CA SER A 761 -0.30 -2.61 -24.63
C SER A 761 0.43 -3.61 -25.52
N ARG A 762 0.36 -4.90 -25.19
CA ARG A 762 0.82 -5.99 -26.07
C ARG A 762 -0.07 -6.14 -27.32
N TYR A 763 -1.30 -5.68 -27.22
CA TYR A 763 -2.33 -5.77 -28.28
C TYR A 763 -2.44 -4.49 -29.10
N GLY A 764 -1.69 -3.43 -28.77
CA GLY A 764 -1.75 -2.13 -29.44
C GLY A 764 -3.02 -1.33 -29.07
N HIS A 765 -3.67 -1.62 -27.93
CA HIS A 765 -4.85 -0.88 -27.48
C HIS A 765 -4.48 0.43 -26.79
N PRO A 766 -5.29 1.52 -26.96
CA PRO A 766 -6.33 1.64 -27.96
C PRO A 766 -5.75 1.75 -29.37
N ALA A 767 -6.41 1.10 -30.34
CA ALA A 767 -6.01 1.15 -31.73
C ALA A 767 -6.22 2.55 -32.36
N GLY A 768 -5.30 2.94 -33.22
CA GLY A 768 -5.36 4.27 -33.89
C GLY A 768 -6.64 4.44 -34.70
N GLU A 769 -7.11 3.37 -35.35
CA GLU A 769 -8.34 3.34 -36.11
C GLU A 769 -9.58 3.62 -35.25
N THR A 770 -9.62 3.07 -34.05
CA THR A 770 -10.72 3.29 -33.10
C THR A 770 -10.72 4.73 -32.61
N LEU A 771 -9.54 5.30 -32.30
CA LEU A 771 -9.44 6.70 -31.89
C LEU A 771 -9.86 7.65 -33.04
N THR A 772 -9.56 7.30 -34.27
CA THR A 772 -9.97 8.08 -35.44
C THR A 772 -11.48 8.05 -35.60
N ARG A 773 -12.13 6.87 -35.54
CA ARG A 773 -13.59 6.74 -35.58
C ARG A 773 -14.31 7.57 -34.51
N ILE A 774 -13.78 7.57 -33.27
CA ILE A 774 -14.34 8.36 -32.17
C ILE A 774 -14.25 9.86 -32.47
N ARG A 775 -13.12 10.35 -33.01
CA ARG A 775 -12.97 11.76 -33.39
C ARG A 775 -13.89 12.14 -34.54
N GLU A 776 -14.03 11.29 -35.55
CA GLU A 776 -14.92 11.49 -36.70
C GLU A 776 -16.40 11.54 -36.27
N ALA A 777 -16.76 10.76 -35.22
CA ALA A 777 -18.08 10.84 -34.57
C ALA A 777 -18.30 12.12 -33.75
N GLY A 778 -17.30 12.99 -33.64
CA GLY A 778 -17.38 14.24 -32.86
C GLY A 778 -17.29 14.06 -31.34
N ALA A 779 -16.94 12.87 -30.84
CA ALA A 779 -16.84 12.59 -29.42
C ALA A 779 -15.45 12.92 -28.86
N GLU A 780 -15.40 13.42 -27.62
CA GLU A 780 -14.16 13.50 -26.86
C GLU A 780 -13.79 12.14 -26.28
N TYR A 781 -12.51 11.86 -26.12
CA TYR A 781 -12.08 10.65 -25.45
C TYR A 781 -10.99 10.88 -24.38
N TYR A 782 -11.03 10.03 -23.36
CA TYR A 782 -10.05 9.97 -22.28
C TYR A 782 -9.54 8.53 -22.14
N VAL A 783 -8.22 8.38 -21.93
CA VAL A 783 -7.58 7.07 -21.76
C VAL A 783 -6.95 6.99 -20.37
N THR A 784 -7.18 5.88 -19.65
CA THR A 784 -6.68 5.71 -18.27
C THR A 784 -5.16 5.75 -18.17
N ARG A 785 -4.42 5.29 -19.19
CA ARG A 785 -2.95 5.36 -19.23
C ARG A 785 -2.42 6.80 -19.09
N ASP A 786 -3.11 7.76 -19.68
CA ASP A 786 -2.70 9.17 -19.73
C ASP A 786 -3.24 9.95 -18.52
N CYS A 787 -4.45 9.59 -18.08
CA CYS A 787 -5.24 10.33 -17.11
C CYS A 787 -5.21 9.73 -15.70
N GLY A 788 -4.79 8.45 -15.53
CA GLY A 788 -5.10 7.68 -14.33
C GLY A 788 -6.61 7.44 -14.22
N THR A 789 -7.14 7.38 -13.01
CA THR A 789 -8.61 7.31 -12.81
C THR A 789 -9.30 8.47 -13.51
N ILE A 790 -10.33 8.16 -14.27
CA ILE A 790 -11.20 9.14 -14.94
C ILE A 790 -12.56 9.09 -14.25
N CYS A 791 -13.01 10.21 -13.69
CA CYS A 791 -14.25 10.30 -12.94
C CYS A 791 -15.21 11.29 -13.60
N LEU A 792 -16.37 10.81 -14.04
CA LEU A 792 -17.48 11.62 -14.50
C LEU A 792 -18.44 11.86 -13.34
N GLU A 793 -18.87 13.09 -13.14
CA GLU A 793 -19.82 13.51 -12.11
C GLU A 793 -20.99 14.26 -12.76
N THR A 794 -22.24 13.85 -12.46
CA THR A 794 -23.44 14.53 -12.98
C THR A 794 -24.51 14.70 -11.92
N LYS A 795 -25.40 15.67 -12.15
CA LYS A 795 -26.63 15.90 -11.38
C LYS A 795 -27.89 15.37 -12.09
N GLY A 796 -27.71 14.73 -13.26
CA GLY A 796 -28.84 14.22 -14.07
C GLY A 796 -29.66 15.31 -14.77
N ARG A 797 -29.02 16.39 -15.23
CA ARG A 797 -29.63 17.50 -15.93
C ARG A 797 -28.88 17.79 -17.26
N GLY A 798 -28.48 16.76 -17.97
CA GLY A 798 -27.72 16.86 -19.21
C GLY A 798 -26.28 17.38 -19.07
N SER A 799 -25.93 17.98 -17.94
CA SER A 799 -24.59 18.49 -17.68
C SER A 799 -23.78 17.52 -16.82
N PHE A 800 -22.51 17.35 -17.15
CA PHE A 800 -21.58 16.54 -16.40
C PHE A 800 -20.20 17.21 -16.31
N ARG A 801 -19.38 16.74 -15.38
CA ARG A 801 -18.00 17.19 -15.19
C ARG A 801 -17.07 15.98 -15.19
N ILE A 802 -15.93 16.10 -15.90
CA ILE A 802 -14.88 15.07 -15.91
C ILE A 802 -13.71 15.56 -15.05
N ARG A 803 -13.22 14.68 -14.20
CA ARG A 803 -11.99 14.86 -13.41
C ARG A 803 -11.04 13.70 -13.69
N THR A 804 -9.80 14.01 -13.89
CA THR A 804 -8.74 13.03 -14.09
C THR A 804 -7.75 13.07 -12.95
N PHE A 805 -7.21 11.91 -12.59
CA PHE A 805 -6.33 11.81 -11.41
C PHE A 805 -4.91 12.33 -11.69
N ARG A 806 -4.36 12.11 -12.89
CA ARG A 806 -3.02 12.53 -13.28
C ARG A 806 -2.97 13.93 -13.91
N ARG A 807 -4.03 14.38 -14.54
CA ARG A 807 -4.18 15.73 -15.11
C ARG A 807 -5.22 16.49 -14.31
N GLU A 808 -4.85 17.61 -13.68
CA GLU A 808 -5.81 18.55 -13.05
C GLU A 808 -6.58 19.37 -14.12
N ALA A 809 -7.08 18.74 -15.16
CA ALA A 809 -7.94 19.40 -16.14
C ALA A 809 -9.40 19.16 -15.74
N ASP A 810 -9.93 20.04 -14.91
CA ASP A 810 -11.37 20.15 -14.66
C ASP A 810 -12.02 20.76 -15.89
N MET A 811 -12.55 19.95 -16.81
CA MET A 811 -13.46 20.45 -17.83
C MET A 811 -14.89 20.36 -17.33
N VAL A 812 -15.54 21.50 -17.22
CA VAL A 812 -16.98 21.62 -16.96
C VAL A 812 -17.66 21.74 -18.30
N ARG A 813 -18.53 20.83 -18.66
CA ARG A 813 -19.43 20.90 -19.80
C ARG A 813 -20.89 20.82 -19.37
#